data_433f5a9f7fd83ed32d1f9214eacffa1d
#
_entry.id   433f5a9f7fd83ed32d1f9214eacffa1d
#
_cell.length_a   1.000
_cell.length_b   1.000
_cell.length_c   1.000
_cell.angle_alpha   90.00
_cell.angle_beta   90.00
_cell.angle_gamma   90.00
#
_symmetry.space_group_name_H-M   'P 1'
#
loop_
_entity.id
_entity.type
_entity.pdbx_description
1 polymer ?
#
loop_
_entity_poly.entity_id
_entity_poly.type
_entity_poly.pdbx_seq_one_letter_code
_entity_poly.pdbx_strand_id
1 'polypeptide(L)'
;MAHDVFISYASGDKAVADAVCATLESHGVRCWIAPRDVLPGLHYGEAIIDAIHECRIMVLVFSSKANLSGHIPKEIERAVSQGSTIMPLRIEDVLPAKSLDYFIGSVHWLDALTPPLEAHLERLTANVQTLLARGAPLEKSNTAFGQQRVQVPPLPPPATTPAPHAALTAARPTWMYAAIGSLIAIVLVLGFVMLRSRPETPTAIPSATSSSSSPVSAPVVAQTGARPAPILPEAAGPAPASKGAMPAAATTAKKVSAPADQPAKPAAPSQPAPAKPAPVAERSRNLVFHETAGSTVKLEQLIGDQDKERHQPTGSQTNTRYGIEGAELGTSFEHDGHAYFLFGGVVGDVPRWPDALATSDATDPESGVHLDFLTRARGRYVTIQPAGMNMGMNAVPVAGISLNGQMYVAVRTNDPRNRSTEHSVLTKFTPPATFESLRTISQLPSGRFLKMSLHAQPEGAAGFPPGGPYILMWGTGAYRESDAYLAIVPAAQFESGTGTRYFAGLDAAGAPKWSDAEADAQPVVKDGTLGDLSVTWCKDLGLWLMMYDRRTAPMGIALSYSRTPWGPWSEPQLVFNAVVNGALGKFIHNPRAKPNDGLAGPVHMPRNEADPETVIGGAYAPYVVERWTKLRGSELDIYYTMSTLNPYVVVLMKSRLSVE
;
A
#
# COMPACT_ATOMS: atom_id res chain seq x y z
N MET A 1 -0.07 38.18 -10.81
CA MET A 1 -1.17 38.25 -9.80
C MET A 1 -1.64 36.80 -9.62
N ALA A 2 -1.66 36.30 -8.42
CA ALA A 2 -2.09 34.92 -8.17
C ALA A 2 -3.56 34.71 -8.55
N HIS A 3 -3.85 33.63 -9.24
CA HIS A 3 -5.20 33.20 -9.62
C HIS A 3 -5.73 32.20 -8.59
N ASP A 4 -7.04 32.16 -8.39
CA ASP A 4 -7.66 31.23 -7.43
C ASP A 4 -7.95 29.86 -8.10
N VAL A 5 -8.30 29.88 -9.37
CA VAL A 5 -8.72 28.71 -10.16
C VAL A 5 -7.94 28.62 -11.47
N PHE A 6 -7.43 27.43 -11.78
CA PHE A 6 -6.94 27.05 -13.10
C PHE A 6 -8.00 26.21 -13.82
N ILE A 7 -8.36 26.55 -15.08
CA ILE A 7 -9.35 25.82 -15.87
C ILE A 7 -8.63 24.96 -16.92
N SER A 8 -8.66 23.65 -16.71
CA SER A 8 -8.13 22.64 -17.64
C SER A 8 -9.24 22.11 -18.54
N TYR A 9 -9.02 22.08 -19.85
CA TYR A 9 -10.02 21.61 -20.82
C TYR A 9 -9.38 21.15 -22.14
N ALA A 10 -10.07 20.29 -22.87
CA ALA A 10 -9.69 19.96 -24.24
C ALA A 10 -10.12 21.08 -25.20
N SER A 11 -9.32 21.39 -26.22
CA SER A 11 -9.58 22.50 -27.17
C SER A 11 -10.98 22.46 -27.83
N GLY A 12 -11.54 21.26 -28.00
CA GLY A 12 -12.88 21.08 -28.52
C GLY A 12 -14.03 21.41 -27.55
N ASP A 13 -13.72 21.71 -26.27
CA ASP A 13 -14.66 22.01 -25.20
C ASP A 13 -14.55 23.49 -24.76
N LYS A 14 -13.87 24.29 -25.57
CA LYS A 14 -13.59 25.71 -25.28
C LYS A 14 -14.84 26.52 -24.93
N ALA A 15 -15.95 26.29 -25.58
CA ALA A 15 -17.19 27.02 -25.30
C ALA A 15 -17.69 26.80 -23.86
N VAL A 16 -17.60 25.58 -23.36
CA VAL A 16 -17.96 25.24 -21.96
C VAL A 16 -16.92 25.80 -20.99
N ALA A 17 -15.64 25.71 -21.33
CA ALA A 17 -14.57 26.25 -20.49
C ALA A 17 -14.64 27.78 -20.35
N ASP A 18 -14.99 28.47 -21.46
CA ASP A 18 -15.23 29.93 -21.44
C ASP A 18 -16.45 30.29 -20.58
N ALA A 19 -17.54 29.50 -20.64
CA ALA A 19 -18.73 29.69 -19.81
C ALA A 19 -18.41 29.45 -18.32
N VAL A 20 -17.63 28.41 -17.97
CA VAL A 20 -17.11 28.16 -16.61
C VAL A 20 -16.32 29.37 -16.12
N CYS A 21 -15.39 29.86 -16.94
CA CYS A 21 -14.55 31.01 -16.62
C CYS A 21 -15.37 32.26 -16.36
N ALA A 22 -16.26 32.60 -17.28
CA ALA A 22 -17.10 33.79 -17.16
C ALA A 22 -18.02 33.73 -15.92
N THR A 23 -18.61 32.57 -15.63
CA THR A 23 -19.48 32.41 -14.45
C THR A 23 -18.67 32.57 -13.15
N LEU A 24 -17.51 31.92 -13.02
CA LEU A 24 -16.64 32.06 -11.83
C LEU A 24 -16.17 33.50 -11.63
N GLU A 25 -15.73 34.17 -12.71
CA GLU A 25 -15.26 35.56 -12.65
C GLU A 25 -16.37 36.55 -12.29
N SER A 26 -17.60 36.33 -12.79
CA SER A 26 -18.78 37.16 -12.44
C SER A 26 -19.11 37.09 -10.95
N HIS A 27 -18.67 36.03 -10.24
CA HIS A 27 -18.81 35.83 -8.81
C HIS A 27 -17.54 36.17 -8.02
N GLY A 28 -16.58 36.87 -8.62
CA GLY A 28 -15.38 37.36 -7.98
C GLY A 28 -14.27 36.33 -7.80
N VAL A 29 -14.33 35.17 -8.43
CA VAL A 29 -13.26 34.15 -8.44
C VAL A 29 -12.30 34.46 -9.58
N ARG A 30 -11.01 34.61 -9.28
CA ARG A 30 -9.99 34.90 -10.29
C ARG A 30 -9.58 33.61 -10.99
N CYS A 31 -9.81 33.54 -12.32
CA CYS A 31 -9.54 32.37 -13.13
C CYS A 31 -8.33 32.56 -14.04
N TRP A 32 -7.61 31.48 -14.30
CA TRP A 32 -6.63 31.36 -15.36
C TRP A 32 -7.06 30.31 -16.37
N ILE A 33 -7.08 30.68 -17.64
CA ILE A 33 -7.50 29.84 -18.77
C ILE A 33 -6.61 30.09 -20.00
N ALA A 34 -6.07 29.03 -20.60
CA ALA A 34 -5.34 29.15 -21.87
C ALA A 34 -6.31 29.22 -23.06
N PRO A 35 -5.97 29.92 -24.14
CA PRO A 35 -4.79 30.76 -24.36
C PRO A 35 -4.93 32.19 -23.85
N ARG A 36 -6.09 32.57 -23.26
CA ARG A 36 -6.43 33.97 -22.88
C ARG A 36 -5.33 34.59 -21.99
N ASP A 37 -4.86 33.84 -20.99
CA ASP A 37 -4.00 34.36 -19.96
C ASP A 37 -2.52 34.03 -20.19
N VAL A 38 -2.18 33.40 -21.31
CA VAL A 38 -0.81 33.20 -21.76
C VAL A 38 -0.26 34.49 -22.36
N LEU A 39 0.74 35.08 -21.71
CA LEU A 39 1.38 36.30 -22.17
C LEU A 39 2.17 36.05 -23.47
N PRO A 40 2.01 36.94 -24.51
CA PRO A 40 2.81 36.85 -25.72
C PRO A 40 4.31 36.90 -25.43
N GLY A 41 5.09 35.96 -25.97
CA GLY A 41 6.53 35.89 -25.78
C GLY A 41 7.02 34.92 -24.69
N LEU A 42 6.12 34.40 -23.88
CA LEU A 42 6.44 33.30 -22.95
C LEU A 42 6.28 31.93 -23.64
N HIS A 43 7.08 30.98 -23.21
CA HIS A 43 6.89 29.59 -23.61
C HIS A 43 5.56 29.07 -23.06
N TYR A 44 4.66 28.62 -23.94
CA TYR A 44 3.29 28.19 -23.61
C TYR A 44 3.25 27.14 -22.48
N GLY A 45 4.19 26.19 -22.46
CA GLY A 45 4.28 25.17 -21.43
C GLY A 45 4.73 25.72 -20.06
N GLU A 46 5.61 26.71 -20.04
CA GLU A 46 6.05 27.36 -18.81
C GLU A 46 4.93 28.17 -18.18
N ALA A 47 4.18 28.95 -18.96
CA ALA A 47 3.05 29.72 -18.49
C ALA A 47 1.95 28.84 -17.86
N ILE A 48 1.67 27.65 -18.41
CA ILE A 48 0.75 26.68 -17.84
C ILE A 48 1.28 26.13 -16.51
N ILE A 49 2.56 25.80 -16.44
CA ILE A 49 3.20 25.28 -15.22
C ILE A 49 3.10 26.28 -14.09
N ASP A 50 3.45 27.54 -14.37
CA ASP A 50 3.42 28.62 -13.39
C ASP A 50 1.98 28.89 -12.91
N ALA A 51 1.01 28.91 -13.84
CA ALA A 51 -0.40 29.10 -13.51
C ALA A 51 -0.95 27.97 -12.60
N ILE A 52 -0.58 26.73 -12.86
CA ILE A 52 -0.96 25.59 -11.99
C ILE A 52 -0.32 25.75 -10.60
N HIS A 53 0.92 26.21 -10.51
CA HIS A 53 1.60 26.47 -9.23
C HIS A 53 0.94 27.58 -8.40
N GLU A 54 0.40 28.59 -9.04
CA GLU A 54 -0.21 29.73 -8.39
C GLU A 54 -1.67 29.50 -7.97
N CYS A 55 -2.36 28.48 -8.56
CA CYS A 55 -3.76 28.22 -8.32
C CYS A 55 -4.01 27.26 -7.14
N ARG A 56 -5.09 27.52 -6.41
CA ARG A 56 -5.54 26.67 -5.28
C ARG A 56 -6.47 25.55 -5.71
N ILE A 57 -7.23 25.77 -6.78
CA ILE A 57 -8.22 24.82 -7.31
C ILE A 57 -7.98 24.67 -8.81
N MET A 58 -8.03 23.44 -9.30
CA MET A 58 -8.11 23.13 -10.72
C MET A 58 -9.53 22.66 -11.05
N VAL A 59 -10.23 23.39 -11.91
CA VAL A 59 -11.49 22.93 -12.52
C VAL A 59 -11.16 22.22 -13.82
N LEU A 60 -11.52 20.94 -13.93
CA LEU A 60 -11.34 20.13 -15.12
C LEU A 60 -12.69 20.00 -15.86
N VAL A 61 -12.80 20.56 -17.05
CA VAL A 61 -13.93 20.29 -17.95
C VAL A 61 -13.72 18.93 -18.59
N PHE A 62 -14.48 17.94 -18.14
CA PHE A 62 -14.28 16.55 -18.50
C PHE A 62 -15.27 16.05 -19.54
N SER A 63 -14.72 15.51 -20.64
CA SER A 63 -15.43 14.97 -21.81
C SER A 63 -14.65 13.81 -22.43
N SER A 64 -15.20 13.18 -23.47
CA SER A 64 -14.48 12.23 -24.33
C SER A 64 -13.22 12.85 -24.96
N LYS A 65 -13.24 14.14 -25.29
CA LYS A 65 -12.09 14.86 -25.83
C LYS A 65 -11.01 15.09 -24.77
N ALA A 66 -11.42 15.38 -23.53
CA ALA A 66 -10.50 15.46 -22.40
C ALA A 66 -9.78 14.13 -22.15
N ASN A 67 -10.49 13.01 -22.27
CA ASN A 67 -9.92 11.66 -22.19
C ASN A 67 -8.82 11.39 -23.23
N LEU A 68 -8.93 11.96 -24.41
CA LEU A 68 -7.98 11.77 -25.52
C LEU A 68 -6.83 12.80 -25.51
N SER A 69 -6.85 13.76 -24.59
CA SER A 69 -5.85 14.82 -24.52
C SER A 69 -4.52 14.31 -23.96
N GLY A 70 -3.42 14.51 -24.68
CA GLY A 70 -2.07 14.24 -24.16
C GLY A 70 -1.55 15.27 -23.16
N HIS A 71 -2.25 16.41 -22.95
CA HIS A 71 -1.83 17.50 -22.07
C HIS A 71 -2.55 17.46 -20.71
N ILE A 72 -3.85 17.20 -20.70
CA ILE A 72 -4.69 17.19 -19.48
C ILE A 72 -4.15 16.27 -18.39
N PRO A 73 -3.72 15.02 -18.65
CA PRO A 73 -3.13 14.17 -17.60
C PRO A 73 -1.90 14.79 -16.94
N LYS A 74 -1.07 15.52 -17.72
CA LYS A 74 0.13 16.19 -17.20
C LYS A 74 -0.22 17.41 -16.35
N GLU A 75 -1.26 18.15 -16.73
CA GLU A 75 -1.76 19.29 -15.96
C GLU A 75 -2.34 18.83 -14.63
N ILE A 76 -3.14 17.76 -14.63
CA ILE A 76 -3.71 17.15 -13.43
C ILE A 76 -2.62 16.58 -12.53
N GLU A 77 -1.65 15.83 -13.08
CA GLU A 77 -0.50 15.32 -12.32
C GLU A 77 0.23 16.46 -11.61
N ARG A 78 0.42 17.58 -12.31
CA ARG A 78 1.09 18.75 -11.76
C ARG A 78 0.28 19.39 -10.64
N ALA A 79 -1.03 19.57 -10.83
CA ALA A 79 -1.93 20.12 -9.84
C ALA A 79 -1.99 19.24 -8.57
N VAL A 80 -2.09 17.91 -8.74
CA VAL A 80 -2.04 16.94 -7.62
C VAL A 80 -0.72 17.02 -6.88
N SER A 81 0.41 17.11 -7.60
CA SER A 81 1.75 17.20 -6.99
C SER A 81 1.96 18.49 -6.19
N GLN A 82 1.20 19.55 -6.49
CA GLN A 82 1.21 20.83 -5.77
C GLN A 82 0.20 20.89 -4.63
N GLY A 83 -0.63 19.86 -4.47
CA GLY A 83 -1.68 19.85 -3.46
C GLY A 83 -2.90 20.69 -3.82
N SER A 84 -3.05 21.09 -5.10
CA SER A 84 -4.25 21.81 -5.57
C SER A 84 -5.46 20.90 -5.55
N THR A 85 -6.61 21.42 -5.14
CA THR A 85 -7.87 20.67 -5.18
C THR A 85 -8.35 20.53 -6.61
N ILE A 86 -8.59 19.29 -7.08
CA ILE A 86 -9.14 19.02 -8.40
C ILE A 86 -10.67 18.92 -8.31
N MET A 87 -11.38 19.65 -9.18
CA MET A 87 -12.84 19.62 -9.27
C MET A 87 -13.24 19.27 -10.70
N PRO A 88 -13.56 18.00 -11.01
CA PRO A 88 -14.03 17.61 -12.31
C PRO A 88 -15.49 18.03 -12.53
N LEU A 89 -15.73 18.78 -13.63
CA LEU A 89 -17.04 19.10 -14.19
C LEU A 89 -17.29 18.16 -15.38
N ARG A 90 -18.09 17.12 -15.21
CA ARG A 90 -18.38 16.14 -16.26
C ARG A 90 -19.51 16.62 -17.15
N ILE A 91 -19.18 16.89 -18.43
CA ILE A 91 -20.11 17.42 -19.46
C ILE A 91 -20.59 16.36 -20.45
N GLU A 92 -19.98 15.19 -20.45
CA GLU A 92 -20.37 14.00 -21.24
C GLU A 92 -20.40 12.78 -20.33
N ASP A 93 -21.35 11.85 -20.55
CA ASP A 93 -21.44 10.61 -19.78
C ASP A 93 -20.40 9.58 -20.25
N VAL A 94 -19.15 9.87 -19.95
CA VAL A 94 -17.99 9.02 -20.26
C VAL A 94 -17.21 8.74 -19.01
N LEU A 95 -16.61 7.55 -18.96
CA LEU A 95 -15.69 7.19 -17.88
C LEU A 95 -14.30 7.73 -18.20
N PRO A 96 -13.51 8.14 -17.18
CA PRO A 96 -12.15 8.59 -17.41
C PRO A 96 -11.29 7.46 -17.96
N ALA A 97 -10.41 7.79 -18.89
CA ALA A 97 -9.31 6.92 -19.27
C ALA A 97 -8.43 6.66 -18.04
N LYS A 98 -7.78 5.48 -17.96
CA LYS A 98 -7.03 5.07 -16.77
C LYS A 98 -5.95 6.07 -16.32
N SER A 99 -5.33 6.79 -17.27
CA SER A 99 -4.38 7.85 -16.96
C SER A 99 -5.01 9.01 -16.20
N LEU A 100 -6.29 9.30 -16.45
CA LEU A 100 -7.07 10.30 -15.73
C LEU A 100 -7.74 9.71 -14.48
N ASP A 101 -8.26 8.49 -14.58
CA ASP A 101 -8.93 7.79 -13.48
C ASP A 101 -8.04 7.65 -12.25
N TYR A 102 -6.74 7.47 -12.46
CA TYR A 102 -5.75 7.45 -11.38
C TYR A 102 -5.75 8.73 -10.52
N PHE A 103 -5.98 9.88 -11.13
CA PHE A 103 -5.95 11.17 -10.44
C PHE A 103 -7.33 11.66 -10.01
N ILE A 104 -8.36 11.38 -10.81
CA ILE A 104 -9.70 11.92 -10.60
C ILE A 104 -10.77 10.87 -10.27
N GLY A 105 -10.44 9.59 -10.31
CA GLY A 105 -11.40 8.50 -10.03
C GLY A 105 -11.89 8.47 -8.58
N SER A 106 -11.14 9.04 -7.64
CA SER A 106 -11.51 9.14 -6.22
C SER A 106 -12.08 10.52 -5.84
N VAL A 107 -12.06 11.50 -6.76
CA VAL A 107 -12.54 12.86 -6.51
C VAL A 107 -14.06 12.90 -6.72
N HIS A 108 -14.77 13.69 -5.93
CA HIS A 108 -16.21 13.91 -6.13
C HIS A 108 -16.46 14.76 -7.38
N TRP A 109 -17.19 14.22 -8.34
CA TRP A 109 -17.49 14.87 -9.62
C TRP A 109 -18.74 15.72 -9.54
N LEU A 110 -18.75 16.82 -10.30
CA LEU A 110 -19.94 17.58 -10.57
C LEU A 110 -20.45 17.20 -11.96
N ASP A 111 -21.60 16.53 -12.03
CA ASP A 111 -22.24 16.16 -13.29
C ASP A 111 -23.03 17.31 -13.86
N ALA A 112 -22.71 17.70 -15.11
CA ALA A 112 -23.38 18.69 -15.92
C ALA A 112 -23.93 18.05 -17.22
N LEU A 113 -24.54 16.88 -17.08
CA LEU A 113 -25.01 16.03 -18.18
C LEU A 113 -26.37 16.46 -18.74
N THR A 114 -27.13 17.28 -17.98
CA THR A 114 -28.48 17.68 -18.34
C THR A 114 -28.57 19.20 -18.49
N PRO A 115 -29.25 19.72 -19.57
CA PRO A 115 -29.50 21.14 -19.67
C PRO A 115 -30.47 21.67 -18.57
N PRO A 116 -30.38 22.93 -18.16
CA PRO A 116 -29.46 23.92 -18.67
C PRO A 116 -28.08 23.89 -17.97
N LEU A 117 -27.02 24.18 -18.73
CA LEU A 117 -25.63 24.20 -18.22
C LEU A 117 -25.45 25.21 -17.08
N GLU A 118 -26.12 26.35 -17.15
CA GLU A 118 -26.06 27.47 -16.21
C GLU A 118 -26.32 26.99 -14.75
N ALA A 119 -27.31 26.14 -14.56
CA ALA A 119 -27.63 25.59 -13.22
C ALA A 119 -26.47 24.78 -12.63
N HIS A 120 -25.69 24.09 -13.44
CA HIS A 120 -24.52 23.35 -13.03
C HIS A 120 -23.33 24.27 -12.75
N LEU A 121 -23.18 25.36 -13.52
CA LEU A 121 -22.14 26.35 -13.29
C LEU A 121 -22.35 27.13 -11.99
N GLU A 122 -23.61 27.44 -11.63
CA GLU A 122 -23.92 28.03 -10.31
C GLU A 122 -23.53 27.10 -9.15
N ARG A 123 -23.82 25.81 -9.28
CA ARG A 123 -23.40 24.81 -8.27
C ARG A 123 -21.87 24.68 -8.20
N LEU A 124 -21.18 24.69 -9.36
CA LEU A 124 -19.73 24.71 -9.43
C LEU A 124 -19.19 25.92 -8.67
N THR A 125 -19.73 27.10 -8.92
CA THR A 125 -19.32 28.36 -8.29
C THR A 125 -19.47 28.32 -6.77
N ALA A 126 -20.62 27.86 -6.27
CA ALA A 126 -20.86 27.72 -4.83
C ALA A 126 -19.86 26.76 -4.18
N ASN A 127 -19.51 25.65 -4.84
CA ASN A 127 -18.52 24.70 -4.35
C ASN A 127 -17.11 25.31 -4.35
N VAL A 128 -16.70 26.00 -5.42
CA VAL A 128 -15.43 26.70 -5.53
C VAL A 128 -15.29 27.74 -4.43
N GLN A 129 -16.28 28.60 -4.23
CA GLN A 129 -16.28 29.60 -3.18
C GLN A 129 -16.17 28.99 -1.78
N THR A 130 -16.88 27.89 -1.52
CA THR A 130 -16.80 27.14 -0.27
C THR A 130 -15.40 26.60 0.00
N LEU A 131 -14.74 26.05 -1.02
CA LEU A 131 -13.37 25.53 -0.90
C LEU A 131 -12.36 26.67 -0.71
N LEU A 132 -12.51 27.77 -1.41
CA LEU A 132 -11.65 28.95 -1.24
C LEU A 132 -11.78 29.56 0.16
N ALA A 133 -12.99 29.61 0.73
CA ALA A 133 -13.25 30.10 2.07
C ALA A 133 -12.63 29.19 3.16
N ARG A 134 -12.63 27.87 2.98
CA ARG A 134 -12.00 26.91 3.93
C ARG A 134 -10.48 27.02 3.98
N GLY A 135 -9.84 27.49 2.93
CA GLY A 135 -8.40 27.69 2.86
C GLY A 135 -7.92 29.08 3.19
N ALA A 136 -8.80 30.02 3.52
CA ALA A 136 -8.41 31.33 4.04
C ALA A 136 -7.91 31.18 5.50
N PRO A 137 -6.79 31.81 5.90
CA PRO A 137 -6.44 31.91 7.31
C PRO A 137 -7.63 32.54 8.04
N LEU A 138 -8.05 31.96 9.16
CA LEU A 138 -9.07 32.54 10.03
C LEU A 138 -8.58 33.93 10.43
N GLU A 139 -9.09 34.98 9.81
CA GLU A 139 -9.01 36.33 10.34
C GLU A 139 -9.70 36.29 11.70
N LYS A 140 -8.89 36.49 12.76
CA LYS A 140 -9.37 36.57 14.13
C LYS A 140 -10.41 37.67 14.16
N SER A 141 -11.68 37.31 14.26
CA SER A 141 -12.75 38.22 14.62
C SER A 141 -12.40 38.91 15.94
N ASN A 142 -12.11 40.18 15.85
CA ASN A 142 -11.93 41.08 17.01
C ASN A 142 -13.28 41.28 17.69
N THR A 143 -13.56 40.50 18.71
CA THR A 143 -14.53 40.88 19.73
C THR A 143 -13.74 41.45 20.92
N ALA A 144 -13.94 42.71 21.13
CA ALA A 144 -13.27 43.50 22.16
C ALA A 144 -13.50 42.95 23.56
N PHE A 145 -12.43 42.66 24.28
CA PHE A 145 -12.38 42.76 25.73
C PHE A 145 -11.00 43.28 26.17
N GLY A 146 -11.05 44.46 26.81
CA GLY A 146 -10.19 44.99 27.85
C GLY A 146 -8.66 45.02 27.60
N GLN A 147 -8.19 46.24 27.32
CA GLN A 147 -6.79 46.62 27.29
C GLN A 147 -6.10 46.40 28.63
N GLN A 148 -4.94 45.75 28.62
CA GLN A 148 -3.84 46.07 29.51
C GLN A 148 -2.53 46.06 28.72
N ARG A 149 -2.03 47.25 28.45
CA ARG A 149 -0.75 47.51 27.78
C ARG A 149 0.40 47.13 28.74
N VAL A 150 1.19 46.16 28.32
CA VAL A 150 2.56 45.99 28.83
C VAL A 150 3.50 46.65 27.82
N GLN A 151 4.18 47.72 28.22
CA GLN A 151 5.21 48.36 27.42
C GLN A 151 6.47 47.51 27.44
N VAL A 152 6.92 47.13 26.23
CA VAL A 152 8.23 46.54 25.98
C VAL A 152 9.16 47.66 25.48
N PRO A 153 10.39 47.81 26.03
CA PRO A 153 11.33 48.85 25.61
C PRO A 153 11.83 48.58 24.17
N PRO A 154 12.19 49.66 23.43
CA PRO A 154 12.67 49.51 22.05
C PRO A 154 14.07 48.90 21.98
N LEU A 155 14.25 47.98 21.04
CA LEU A 155 15.53 47.38 20.64
C LEU A 155 16.41 48.44 19.94
N PRO A 156 17.74 48.41 20.12
CA PRO A 156 18.65 49.32 19.44
C PRO A 156 18.74 48.99 17.93
N PRO A 157 19.06 50.00 17.09
CA PRO A 157 19.14 49.83 15.65
C PRO A 157 20.29 48.89 15.23
N PRO A 158 20.15 48.13 14.15
CA PRO A 158 21.20 47.24 13.66
C PRO A 158 22.36 48.06 13.08
N ALA A 159 23.58 47.58 13.36
CA ALA A 159 24.82 48.14 12.84
C ALA A 159 24.88 47.99 11.29
N THR A 160 25.29 49.10 10.67
CA THR A 160 25.53 49.20 9.21
C THR A 160 26.64 48.25 8.76
N THR A 161 26.30 47.29 7.91
CA THR A 161 27.26 46.47 7.16
C THR A 161 27.78 47.27 5.96
N PRO A 162 29.08 47.23 5.62
CA PRO A 162 29.60 47.91 4.44
C PRO A 162 29.18 47.24 3.16
N ALA A 163 28.95 48.02 2.10
CA ALA A 163 28.52 47.61 0.78
C ALA A 163 29.49 46.60 0.15
N PRO A 164 28.96 45.58 -0.57
CA PRO A 164 29.82 44.66 -1.29
C PRO A 164 30.38 45.30 -2.57
N HIS A 165 31.68 45.13 -2.75
CA HIS A 165 32.42 45.48 -3.97
C HIS A 165 31.80 44.83 -5.23
N ALA A 166 31.75 45.60 -6.29
CA ALA A 166 31.27 45.20 -7.62
C ALA A 166 31.85 43.87 -8.08
N ALA A 167 30.98 42.90 -8.37
CA ALA A 167 31.39 41.66 -9.02
C ALA A 167 31.74 41.95 -10.49
N LEU A 168 32.98 41.65 -10.85
CA LEU A 168 33.46 41.60 -12.22
C LEU A 168 32.68 40.57 -12.98
N THR A 169 31.92 40.98 -13.99
CA THR A 169 31.31 40.08 -14.99
C THR A 169 32.38 39.39 -15.79
N ALA A 170 32.64 38.12 -15.50
CA ALA A 170 33.50 37.28 -16.33
C ALA A 170 32.80 37.00 -17.68
N ALA A 171 33.36 37.54 -18.75
CA ALA A 171 32.97 37.27 -20.14
C ALA A 171 33.15 35.76 -20.40
N ARG A 172 32.10 35.08 -20.87
CA ARG A 172 32.15 33.69 -21.30
C ARG A 172 33.03 33.55 -22.53
N PRO A 173 33.98 32.59 -22.55
CA PRO A 173 34.94 32.47 -23.68
C PRO A 173 34.21 31.96 -24.94
N THR A 174 34.42 32.71 -26.04
CA THR A 174 33.79 32.50 -27.37
C THR A 174 34.14 31.16 -28.05
N TRP A 175 35.15 30.44 -27.56
CA TRP A 175 35.52 29.12 -28.11
C TRP A 175 34.46 28.02 -27.92
N MET A 176 33.54 28.18 -26.96
CA MET A 176 32.48 27.21 -26.68
C MET A 176 31.43 27.15 -27.82
N TYR A 177 31.19 28.27 -28.51
CA TYR A 177 30.30 28.29 -29.68
C TYR A 177 30.94 27.69 -30.91
N ALA A 178 32.28 27.80 -31.06
CA ALA A 178 33.02 27.17 -32.14
C ALA A 178 33.02 25.63 -31.99
N ALA A 179 33.14 25.10 -30.77
CA ALA A 179 33.08 23.66 -30.51
C ALA A 179 31.69 23.05 -30.82
N ILE A 180 30.60 23.75 -30.49
CA ILE A 180 29.23 23.29 -30.79
C ILE A 180 28.99 23.32 -32.30
N GLY A 181 29.40 24.36 -32.99
CA GLY A 181 29.29 24.46 -34.45
C GLY A 181 30.04 23.33 -35.20
N SER A 182 31.21 22.97 -34.72
CA SER A 182 32.00 21.87 -35.30
C SER A 182 31.35 20.51 -35.11
N LEU A 183 30.74 20.27 -33.94
CA LEU A 183 30.00 19.01 -33.64
C LEU A 183 28.79 18.83 -34.54
N ILE A 184 28.03 19.90 -34.77
CA ILE A 184 26.87 19.87 -35.68
C ILE A 184 27.28 19.59 -37.12
N ALA A 185 28.41 20.19 -37.60
CA ALA A 185 28.91 19.95 -38.94
C ALA A 185 29.36 18.48 -39.13
N ILE A 186 30.00 17.86 -38.12
CA ILE A 186 30.42 16.46 -38.17
C ILE A 186 29.17 15.53 -38.20
N VAL A 187 28.14 15.80 -37.43
CA VAL A 187 26.91 15.00 -37.44
C VAL A 187 26.19 15.07 -38.79
N LEU A 188 26.16 16.25 -39.43
CA LEU A 188 25.54 16.41 -40.74
C LEU A 188 26.36 15.70 -41.83
N VAL A 189 27.69 15.72 -41.79
CA VAL A 189 28.54 15.00 -42.73
C VAL A 189 28.41 13.49 -42.56
N LEU A 190 28.40 12.99 -41.35
CA LEU A 190 28.17 11.57 -41.07
C LEU A 190 26.77 11.10 -41.52
N GLY A 191 25.72 11.90 -41.29
CA GLY A 191 24.37 11.64 -41.78
C GLY A 191 24.30 11.58 -43.32
N PHE A 192 25.02 12.48 -44.00
CA PHE A 192 25.09 12.51 -45.48
C PHE A 192 25.85 11.30 -46.05
N VAL A 193 26.93 10.87 -45.41
CA VAL A 193 27.70 9.67 -45.79
C VAL A 193 26.88 8.41 -45.58
N MET A 194 26.12 8.29 -44.47
CA MET A 194 25.23 7.16 -44.21
C MET A 194 24.06 7.07 -45.20
N LEU A 195 23.54 8.22 -45.68
CA LEU A 195 22.48 8.21 -46.71
C LEU A 195 22.99 7.77 -48.10
N ARG A 196 24.26 7.95 -48.38
CA ARG A 196 24.87 7.52 -49.68
C ARG A 196 25.35 6.07 -49.70
N SER A 197 25.44 5.41 -48.54
CA SER A 197 25.97 4.03 -48.43
C SER A 197 24.84 3.01 -48.34
N ARG A 198 23.74 3.14 -49.11
CA ARG A 198 22.78 2.04 -49.27
C ARG A 198 23.33 1.04 -50.27
N PRO A 199 23.52 -0.24 -49.92
CA PRO A 199 23.86 -1.28 -50.89
C PRO A 199 22.66 -1.53 -51.80
N GLU A 200 22.90 -1.53 -53.09
CA GLU A 200 21.93 -1.94 -54.12
C GLU A 200 21.64 -3.45 -53.95
N THR A 201 20.40 -3.80 -53.88
CA THR A 201 19.92 -5.20 -53.90
C THR A 201 20.05 -5.78 -55.30
N PRO A 202 20.64 -6.95 -55.51
CA PRO A 202 20.73 -7.57 -56.83
C PRO A 202 19.35 -8.06 -57.30
N THR A 203 18.99 -7.64 -58.51
CA THR A 203 17.82 -8.05 -59.29
C THR A 203 17.85 -9.55 -59.58
N ALA A 204 16.82 -10.27 -59.16
CA ALA A 204 16.62 -11.67 -59.50
C ALA A 204 16.14 -11.84 -60.94
N ILE A 205 16.82 -12.69 -61.73
CA ILE A 205 16.46 -13.15 -63.06
C ILE A 205 15.36 -14.21 -62.96
N PRO A 206 14.30 -14.18 -63.82
CA PRO A 206 13.26 -15.22 -63.81
C PRO A 206 13.65 -16.44 -64.59
N SER A 207 13.46 -17.61 -64.04
CA SER A 207 13.48 -18.89 -64.82
C SER A 207 12.15 -19.61 -64.65
N ALA A 208 11.75 -20.08 -65.82
CA ALA A 208 10.45 -20.57 -66.23
C ALA A 208 10.01 -21.92 -65.64
N THR A 209 8.69 -22.01 -65.52
CA THR A 209 7.77 -23.13 -65.84
C THR A 209 8.22 -24.58 -65.64
N SER A 210 7.45 -25.31 -64.84
CA SER A 210 6.65 -26.43 -65.33
C SER A 210 5.61 -26.87 -64.31
N SER A 211 4.42 -26.77 -64.74
CA SER A 211 3.17 -27.51 -64.55
C SER A 211 3.29 -28.94 -63.98
N SER A 212 2.44 -29.29 -63.01
CA SER A 212 1.30 -30.18 -63.22
C SER A 212 0.71 -30.67 -61.91
N SER A 213 -0.58 -30.45 -61.81
CA SER A 213 -1.67 -31.37 -61.48
C SER A 213 -1.85 -31.81 -60.03
N SER A 214 -2.90 -31.26 -59.47
CA SER A 214 -3.82 -32.00 -58.60
C SER A 214 -4.56 -33.12 -59.41
N PRO A 215 -5.07 -34.16 -58.80
CA PRO A 215 -6.40 -34.07 -58.24
C PRO A 215 -6.70 -34.99 -57.00
N VAL A 216 -7.64 -34.50 -56.18
CA VAL A 216 -8.94 -35.08 -55.82
C VAL A 216 -8.96 -36.54 -55.26
N SER A 217 -9.45 -36.67 -54.03
CA SER A 217 -10.65 -37.42 -53.65
C SER A 217 -10.55 -38.01 -52.23
N ALA A 218 -11.47 -37.64 -51.40
CA ALA A 218 -11.96 -38.51 -50.33
C ALA A 218 -12.84 -39.64 -50.96
N PRO A 219 -13.10 -40.76 -50.29
CA PRO A 219 -14.24 -40.86 -49.38
C PRO A 219 -14.03 -41.75 -48.13
N VAL A 220 -14.70 -41.39 -47.06
CA VAL A 220 -15.77 -42.05 -46.28
C VAL A 220 -15.84 -43.60 -46.35
N VAL A 221 -15.88 -44.23 -45.19
CA VAL A 221 -16.76 -45.25 -44.61
C VAL A 221 -16.14 -45.73 -43.30
N ALA A 222 -16.69 -45.45 -42.16
CA ALA A 222 -17.69 -46.08 -41.29
C ALA A 222 -17.40 -47.59 -40.97
N GLN A 223 -17.32 -47.85 -39.75
CA GLN A 223 -18.08 -48.77 -38.89
C GLN A 223 -17.26 -49.31 -37.72
N THR A 224 -17.75 -48.99 -36.54
CA THR A 224 -18.33 -49.85 -35.50
C THR A 224 -17.37 -50.78 -34.74
N GLY A 225 -17.38 -50.53 -33.44
CA GLY A 225 -16.84 -51.47 -32.47
C GLY A 225 -17.19 -50.99 -31.06
N ALA A 226 -18.25 -51.53 -30.54
CA ALA A 226 -18.88 -51.22 -29.27
C ALA A 226 -18.03 -51.60 -28.06
N ARG A 227 -18.28 -50.83 -26.99
CA ARG A 227 -18.15 -51.05 -25.55
C ARG A 227 -17.96 -52.51 -25.09
N PRO A 228 -17.41 -52.74 -23.84
CA PRO A 228 -18.18 -52.50 -22.64
C PRO A 228 -17.40 -51.88 -21.47
N ALA A 229 -18.15 -51.16 -20.60
CA ALA A 229 -17.77 -50.80 -19.26
C ALA A 229 -17.90 -51.99 -18.29
N PRO A 230 -17.14 -52.02 -17.21
CA PRO A 230 -17.52 -52.77 -16.01
C PRO A 230 -17.96 -51.83 -14.88
N ILE A 231 -19.15 -51.92 -14.52
CA ILE A 231 -19.94 -52.37 -13.37
C ILE A 231 -19.27 -52.11 -12.01
N LEU A 232 -19.89 -51.16 -11.27
CA LEU A 232 -19.81 -50.99 -9.82
C LEU A 232 -20.41 -52.22 -9.10
N PRO A 233 -19.98 -52.56 -7.92
CA PRO A 233 -20.85 -53.23 -6.97
C PRO A 233 -21.44 -52.26 -6.00
N GLU A 234 -22.70 -52.49 -5.81
CA GLU A 234 -23.75 -51.85 -5.05
C GLU A 234 -23.57 -52.05 -3.54
N ALA A 235 -24.08 -51.11 -2.79
CA ALA A 235 -24.19 -51.07 -1.35
C ALA A 235 -25.01 -52.23 -0.76
N ALA A 236 -24.63 -52.72 0.38
CA ALA A 236 -25.50 -53.45 1.29
C ALA A 236 -25.68 -52.65 2.57
N GLY A 237 -26.89 -52.26 2.85
CA GLY A 237 -27.38 -51.57 4.04
C GLY A 237 -27.77 -52.56 5.15
N PRO A 238 -28.55 -52.10 6.13
CA PRO A 238 -28.12 -52.12 7.52
C PRO A 238 -28.88 -53.05 8.45
N ALA A 239 -28.38 -53.15 9.70
CA ALA A 239 -29.01 -53.50 10.98
C ALA A 239 -29.40 -54.98 11.25
N PRO A 240 -29.58 -55.37 12.50
CA PRO A 240 -30.24 -54.62 13.57
C PRO A 240 -29.58 -54.64 14.98
N ALA A 241 -30.12 -53.77 15.79
CA ALA A 241 -29.88 -53.60 17.21
C ALA A 241 -30.23 -54.81 18.09
N SER A 242 -29.48 -55.04 19.17
CA SER A 242 -29.99 -55.73 20.34
C SER A 242 -29.70 -54.96 21.62
N LYS A 243 -30.76 -54.77 22.33
CA LYS A 243 -30.89 -54.18 23.69
C LYS A 243 -30.22 -55.04 24.72
N GLY A 244 -29.57 -54.46 25.71
CA GLY A 244 -29.14 -55.12 26.92
C GLY A 244 -28.92 -54.14 28.04
N ALA A 245 -29.76 -54.20 29.02
CA ALA A 245 -30.03 -53.29 30.13
C ALA A 245 -28.87 -53.25 31.19
N MET A 246 -28.90 -52.12 31.92
CA MET A 246 -28.23 -51.88 33.20
C MET A 246 -28.63 -52.93 34.25
N PRO A 247 -27.83 -53.10 35.35
CA PRO A 247 -28.30 -52.43 36.57
C PRO A 247 -27.22 -51.72 37.39
N ALA A 248 -27.71 -50.72 38.09
CA ALA A 248 -27.02 -50.02 39.16
C ALA A 248 -26.85 -50.88 40.41
N ALA A 249 -25.75 -50.65 41.15
CA ALA A 249 -25.71 -50.99 42.57
C ALA A 249 -24.85 -49.92 43.29
N ALA A 250 -25.52 -49.23 44.17
CA ALA A 250 -24.98 -48.43 45.26
C ALA A 250 -24.47 -49.33 46.34
N THR A 251 -23.38 -48.98 47.04
CA THR A 251 -23.22 -49.24 48.47
C THR A 251 -22.08 -48.40 49.08
N THR A 252 -22.50 -47.51 49.96
CA THR A 252 -22.09 -47.26 51.36
C THR A 252 -20.67 -46.79 51.69
N ALA A 253 -20.65 -45.63 52.26
CA ALA A 253 -19.64 -45.01 53.07
C ALA A 253 -19.23 -45.86 54.27
N LYS A 254 -17.93 -45.92 54.59
CA LYS A 254 -17.45 -46.30 55.92
C LYS A 254 -16.43 -45.27 56.43
N LYS A 255 -16.89 -44.54 57.40
CA LYS A 255 -16.16 -43.64 58.29
C LYS A 255 -15.28 -44.46 59.19
N VAL A 256 -13.98 -44.22 59.27
CA VAL A 256 -13.11 -44.72 60.33
C VAL A 256 -12.28 -43.55 60.87
N SER A 257 -12.34 -43.46 62.17
CA SER A 257 -11.83 -42.44 63.09
C SER A 257 -10.30 -42.42 63.15
N ALA A 258 -9.79 -41.26 63.51
CA ALA A 258 -8.40 -41.03 63.90
C ALA A 258 -8.00 -41.69 65.18
N PRO A 259 -6.70 -41.91 65.42
CA PRO A 259 -6.15 -41.85 66.77
C PRO A 259 -5.14 -40.67 66.90
N ALA A 260 -5.12 -40.20 68.13
CA ALA A 260 -4.43 -39.04 68.63
C ALA A 260 -2.93 -39.21 68.88
N ASP A 261 -2.25 -38.07 68.99
CA ASP A 261 -1.07 -37.72 69.75
C ASP A 261 0.27 -38.43 69.51
N GLN A 262 1.16 -37.64 68.90
CA GLN A 262 2.57 -37.60 69.34
C GLN A 262 3.15 -36.19 69.34
N PRO A 263 4.07 -35.79 70.21
CA PRO A 263 4.41 -34.44 70.55
C PRO A 263 5.36 -33.79 69.57
N ALA A 264 5.18 -32.48 69.40
CA ALA A 264 5.91 -31.58 68.53
C ALA A 264 7.42 -31.49 68.85
N LYS A 265 8.28 -31.63 67.84
CA LYS A 265 9.70 -31.31 67.86
C LYS A 265 9.86 -29.78 67.60
N PRO A 266 10.79 -29.06 68.26
CA PRO A 266 10.92 -27.61 68.17
C PRO A 266 11.30 -27.18 66.74
N ALA A 267 10.66 -26.13 66.27
CA ALA A 267 10.93 -25.49 64.97
C ALA A 267 12.30 -24.80 64.99
N ALA A 268 13.09 -25.04 63.95
CA ALA A 268 14.29 -24.26 63.62
C ALA A 268 13.90 -22.87 63.17
N PRO A 269 14.72 -21.82 63.38
CA PRO A 269 14.39 -20.44 63.02
C PRO A 269 14.25 -20.29 61.49
N SER A 270 13.15 -19.74 61.07
CA SER A 270 12.84 -19.40 59.67
C SER A 270 13.85 -18.39 59.15
N GLN A 271 14.59 -18.74 58.10
CA GLN A 271 15.33 -17.75 57.30
C GLN A 271 14.33 -16.77 56.68
N PRO A 272 14.64 -15.45 56.68
CA PRO A 272 13.79 -14.49 55.96
C PRO A 272 13.76 -14.82 54.47
N ALA A 273 12.56 -14.83 53.88
CA ALA A 273 12.35 -14.98 52.45
C ALA A 273 13.23 -13.97 51.71
N PRO A 274 13.83 -14.33 50.56
CA PRO A 274 14.59 -13.40 49.74
C PRO A 274 13.69 -12.22 49.36
N ALA A 275 14.15 -11.01 49.67
CA ALA A 275 13.47 -9.77 49.32
C ALA A 275 13.22 -9.78 47.80
N LYS A 276 11.95 -9.56 47.41
CA LYS A 276 11.57 -9.31 46.03
C LYS A 276 12.47 -8.23 45.48
N PRO A 277 13.17 -8.41 44.36
CA PRO A 277 14.03 -7.37 43.80
C PRO A 277 13.17 -6.11 43.62
N ALA A 278 13.69 -5.00 44.08
CA ALA A 278 13.08 -3.69 43.83
C ALA A 278 12.86 -3.51 42.30
N PRO A 279 11.77 -2.91 41.88
CA PRO A 279 11.56 -2.66 40.45
C PRO A 279 12.76 -1.83 39.96
N VAL A 280 13.53 -2.40 39.04
CA VAL A 280 14.56 -1.69 38.29
C VAL A 280 13.81 -0.55 37.60
N ALA A 281 14.17 0.69 37.91
CA ALA A 281 13.62 1.85 37.22
C ALA A 281 13.80 1.60 35.72
N GLU A 282 12.68 1.39 35.05
CA GLU A 282 12.61 1.15 33.61
C GLU A 282 13.13 2.40 32.91
N ARG A 283 14.41 2.37 32.49
CA ARG A 283 14.96 3.43 31.66
C ARG A 283 14.08 3.49 30.40
N SER A 284 13.55 4.66 30.10
CA SER A 284 12.81 4.88 28.88
C SER A 284 13.75 4.62 27.71
N ARG A 285 13.55 3.49 27.01
CA ARG A 285 14.29 3.17 25.79
C ARG A 285 13.54 3.78 24.63
N ASN A 286 14.18 4.71 23.93
CA ASN A 286 13.66 5.30 22.71
C ASN A 286 14.34 4.64 21.52
N LEU A 287 13.60 4.50 20.41
CA LEU A 287 14.16 4.11 19.13
C LEU A 287 14.38 5.36 18.29
N VAL A 288 15.57 5.52 17.76
CA VAL A 288 15.91 6.65 16.90
C VAL A 288 16.47 6.10 15.58
N PHE A 289 15.83 6.50 14.48
CA PHE A 289 16.32 6.23 13.14
C PHE A 289 17.26 7.36 12.71
N HIS A 290 18.51 7.02 12.45
CA HIS A 290 19.49 7.95 11.90
C HIS A 290 19.58 7.74 10.39
N GLU A 291 19.18 8.75 9.63
CA GLU A 291 19.26 8.73 8.16
C GLU A 291 20.72 8.90 7.71
N THR A 292 21.48 7.82 7.79
CA THR A 292 22.87 7.75 7.32
C THR A 292 23.00 6.70 6.22
N ALA A 293 24.07 6.79 5.42
CA ALA A 293 24.33 5.80 4.38
C ALA A 293 24.42 4.39 4.98
N GLY A 294 23.55 3.49 4.53
CA GLY A 294 23.51 2.10 4.99
C GLY A 294 22.59 1.83 6.17
N SER A 295 21.93 2.85 6.77
CA SER A 295 20.93 2.65 7.82
C SER A 295 19.68 1.92 7.31
N THR A 296 19.35 2.08 6.02
CA THR A 296 18.34 1.27 5.33
C THR A 296 18.93 0.72 4.04
N VAL A 297 18.83 -0.61 3.85
CA VAL A 297 19.37 -1.32 2.69
C VAL A 297 18.37 -2.36 2.17
N LYS A 298 18.34 -2.54 0.84
CA LYS A 298 17.71 -3.70 0.22
C LYS A 298 18.65 -4.89 0.35
N LEU A 299 18.18 -5.99 0.90
CA LEU A 299 18.95 -7.24 1.01
C LEU A 299 18.84 -8.06 -0.25
N GLU A 300 17.62 -8.27 -0.77
CA GLU A 300 17.39 -9.04 -2.00
C GLU A 300 16.00 -8.77 -2.58
N GLN A 301 15.79 -9.23 -3.81
CA GLN A 301 14.47 -9.31 -4.44
C GLN A 301 13.94 -10.73 -4.21
N LEU A 302 12.71 -10.85 -3.66
CA LEU A 302 12.09 -12.13 -3.29
C LEU A 302 11.27 -12.75 -4.43
N ILE A 303 10.69 -11.95 -5.31
CA ILE A 303 9.77 -12.35 -6.39
C ILE A 303 10.40 -12.10 -7.76
N GLY A 304 10.14 -13.02 -8.70
CA GLY A 304 10.79 -13.08 -10.01
C GLY A 304 12.05 -13.95 -9.99
N ASP A 305 12.65 -14.15 -11.14
CA ASP A 305 13.84 -15.00 -11.29
C ASP A 305 15.17 -14.23 -11.21
N GLN A 306 15.12 -12.92 -11.45
CA GLN A 306 16.30 -12.05 -11.47
C GLN A 306 16.16 -10.90 -10.49
N ASP A 307 17.12 -10.72 -9.60
CA ASP A 307 17.28 -9.48 -8.85
C ASP A 307 17.79 -8.40 -9.81
N LYS A 308 16.91 -7.47 -10.15
CA LYS A 308 17.16 -6.47 -11.19
C LYS A 308 18.26 -5.48 -10.79
N GLU A 309 18.48 -5.23 -9.50
CA GLU A 309 19.60 -4.39 -9.03
C GLU A 309 20.93 -5.10 -9.11
N ARG A 310 20.96 -6.37 -8.67
CA ARG A 310 22.20 -7.14 -8.55
C ARG A 310 22.56 -7.89 -9.80
N HIS A 311 21.63 -7.98 -10.77
CA HIS A 311 21.76 -8.77 -12.00
C HIS A 311 22.13 -10.23 -11.75
N GLN A 312 21.58 -10.81 -10.68
CA GLN A 312 21.80 -12.18 -10.23
C GLN A 312 20.47 -12.91 -10.11
N PRO A 313 20.45 -14.23 -10.23
CA PRO A 313 19.25 -15.02 -9.94
C PRO A 313 18.77 -14.75 -8.50
N THR A 314 17.44 -14.65 -8.33
CA THR A 314 16.83 -14.61 -6.99
C THR A 314 16.95 -15.98 -6.33
N GLY A 315 17.00 -16.01 -4.99
CA GLY A 315 17.02 -17.26 -4.22
C GLY A 315 15.78 -18.14 -4.48
N SER A 316 14.64 -17.53 -4.78
CA SER A 316 13.36 -18.22 -4.92
C SER A 316 13.01 -18.65 -6.36
N GLN A 317 13.52 -17.95 -7.39
CA GLN A 317 13.26 -18.19 -8.82
C GLN A 317 11.78 -18.46 -9.12
N THR A 318 10.92 -17.54 -8.68
CA THR A 318 9.46 -17.79 -8.58
C THR A 318 8.76 -17.89 -9.91
N ASN A 319 9.33 -17.30 -10.97
CA ASN A 319 8.77 -17.44 -12.33
C ASN A 319 9.04 -18.83 -12.89
N THR A 320 10.29 -19.29 -12.85
CA THR A 320 10.66 -20.63 -13.32
C THR A 320 9.95 -21.75 -12.53
N ARG A 321 9.87 -21.60 -11.20
CA ARG A 321 9.32 -22.66 -10.32
C ARG A 321 7.79 -22.68 -10.28
N TYR A 322 7.14 -21.52 -10.37
CA TYR A 322 5.70 -21.39 -10.09
C TYR A 322 4.93 -20.56 -11.11
N GLY A 323 5.59 -19.95 -12.10
CA GLY A 323 4.98 -19.04 -13.07
C GLY A 323 4.65 -17.65 -12.47
N ILE A 324 5.30 -17.27 -11.35
CA ILE A 324 5.09 -16.01 -10.66
C ILE A 324 6.20 -15.04 -11.07
N GLU A 325 5.88 -14.10 -11.94
CA GLU A 325 6.79 -13.07 -12.43
C GLU A 325 6.82 -11.85 -11.52
N GLY A 326 5.67 -11.49 -10.94
CA GLY A 326 5.52 -10.36 -10.04
C GLY A 326 4.42 -10.59 -9.00
N ALA A 327 4.52 -9.87 -7.89
CA ALA A 327 3.52 -9.88 -6.82
C ALA A 327 3.74 -8.68 -5.88
N GLU A 328 2.75 -8.42 -5.02
CA GLU A 328 2.83 -7.42 -3.96
C GLU A 328 2.62 -8.02 -2.57
N LEU A 329 2.73 -7.19 -1.53
CA LEU A 329 2.57 -7.44 -0.11
C LEU A 329 3.77 -8.20 0.49
N GLY A 330 3.70 -9.50 0.68
CA GLY A 330 4.68 -10.26 1.46
C GLY A 330 4.40 -10.18 2.96
N THR A 331 3.10 -10.07 3.33
CA THR A 331 2.66 -10.08 4.73
C THR A 331 3.10 -11.35 5.43
N SER A 332 3.87 -11.23 6.50
CA SER A 332 4.46 -12.38 7.18
C SER A 332 3.78 -12.71 8.51
N PHE A 333 3.75 -13.99 8.86
CA PHE A 333 3.33 -14.50 10.16
C PHE A 333 3.97 -15.88 10.41
N GLU A 334 3.95 -16.32 11.68
CA GLU A 334 4.50 -17.62 12.07
C GLU A 334 3.40 -18.68 12.15
N HIS A 335 3.69 -19.88 11.66
CA HIS A 335 2.84 -21.06 11.86
C HIS A 335 3.70 -22.31 11.85
N ASP A 336 3.54 -23.18 12.86
CA ASP A 336 4.24 -24.45 13.04
C ASP A 336 5.78 -24.36 12.87
N GLY A 337 6.37 -23.27 13.34
CA GLY A 337 7.81 -23.02 13.31
C GLY A 337 8.35 -22.44 11.99
N HIS A 338 7.51 -22.29 10.98
CA HIS A 338 7.85 -21.71 9.67
C HIS A 338 7.35 -20.26 9.55
N ALA A 339 8.11 -19.44 8.84
CA ALA A 339 7.61 -18.14 8.41
C ALA A 339 6.73 -18.33 7.17
N TYR A 340 5.50 -17.83 7.22
CA TYR A 340 4.57 -17.79 6.11
C TYR A 340 4.48 -16.40 5.54
N PHE A 341 4.31 -16.31 4.23
CA PHE A 341 4.22 -15.06 3.48
C PHE A 341 2.99 -15.08 2.58
N LEU A 342 2.17 -14.05 2.68
CA LEU A 342 0.99 -13.84 1.84
C LEU A 342 1.32 -12.82 0.75
N PHE A 343 1.10 -13.19 -0.51
CA PHE A 343 1.31 -12.35 -1.67
C PHE A 343 0.00 -12.08 -2.36
N GLY A 344 -0.24 -10.81 -2.72
CA GLY A 344 -1.40 -10.36 -3.44
C GLY A 344 -1.09 -10.03 -4.90
N GLY A 345 -2.14 -9.99 -5.73
CA GLY A 345 -2.07 -9.47 -7.09
C GLY A 345 -1.04 -10.13 -7.98
N VAL A 346 -0.82 -11.44 -7.87
CA VAL A 346 0.23 -12.17 -8.60
C VAL A 346 0.09 -11.99 -10.12
N VAL A 347 1.19 -11.68 -10.80
CA VAL A 347 1.30 -11.59 -12.26
C VAL A 347 2.29 -12.63 -12.79
N GLY A 348 2.08 -13.10 -14.03
CA GLY A 348 2.91 -14.09 -14.69
C GLY A 348 2.09 -15.01 -15.57
N ASP A 349 2.51 -16.29 -15.72
CA ASP A 349 1.78 -17.31 -16.46
C ASP A 349 0.63 -17.89 -15.62
N VAL A 350 -0.29 -17.02 -15.22
CA VAL A 350 -1.42 -17.36 -14.34
C VAL A 350 -2.70 -16.71 -14.86
N PRO A 351 -3.85 -17.42 -14.83
CA PRO A 351 -5.12 -16.86 -15.26
C PRO A 351 -5.68 -15.95 -14.16
N ARG A 352 -5.72 -14.65 -14.38
CA ARG A 352 -6.26 -13.61 -13.47
C ARG A 352 -5.38 -13.41 -12.20
N TRP A 353 -5.39 -12.27 -11.63
CA TRP A 353 -4.66 -11.77 -10.45
C TRP A 353 -4.84 -12.64 -9.18
N PRO A 354 -4.33 -13.87 -9.09
CA PRO A 354 -4.51 -14.69 -7.90
C PRO A 354 -3.55 -14.27 -6.80
N ASP A 355 -3.93 -14.59 -5.58
CA ASP A 355 -3.09 -14.41 -4.41
C ASP A 355 -2.40 -15.72 -4.07
N ALA A 356 -1.25 -15.65 -3.41
CA ALA A 356 -0.42 -16.81 -3.15
C ALA A 356 0.08 -16.87 -1.71
N LEU A 357 0.39 -18.07 -1.23
CA LEU A 357 0.94 -18.36 0.08
C LEU A 357 2.26 -19.10 -0.09
N ALA A 358 3.31 -18.60 0.55
CA ALA A 358 4.63 -19.23 0.57
C ALA A 358 5.15 -19.40 2.00
N THR A 359 6.16 -20.28 2.16
CA THR A 359 6.89 -20.48 3.42
C THR A 359 8.37 -20.22 3.22
N SER A 360 9.06 -19.94 4.33
CA SER A 360 10.52 -19.92 4.39
C SER A 360 11.01 -20.41 5.74
N ASP A 361 12.08 -21.19 5.70
CA ASP A 361 12.79 -21.69 6.88
C ASP A 361 14.02 -20.83 7.22
N ALA A 362 14.24 -19.73 6.52
CA ALA A 362 15.38 -18.87 6.74
C ALA A 362 15.40 -18.35 8.19
N THR A 363 16.48 -18.62 8.89
CA THR A 363 16.73 -18.14 10.26
C THR A 363 17.60 -16.88 10.26
N ASP A 364 18.39 -16.69 9.22
CA ASP A 364 19.20 -15.50 8.97
C ASP A 364 18.90 -14.91 7.59
N PRO A 365 18.17 -13.79 7.53
CA PRO A 365 17.76 -13.19 6.25
C PRO A 365 18.94 -12.58 5.47
N GLU A 366 20.09 -12.36 6.09
CA GLU A 366 21.28 -11.83 5.40
C GLU A 366 22.02 -12.91 4.60
N SER A 367 21.75 -14.19 4.90
CA SER A 367 22.28 -15.34 4.14
C SER A 367 21.43 -15.70 2.92
N GLY A 368 20.34 -14.96 2.67
CA GLY A 368 19.36 -15.20 1.60
C GLY A 368 18.08 -15.87 2.09
N VAL A 369 16.96 -15.52 1.45
CA VAL A 369 15.63 -16.04 1.76
C VAL A 369 15.10 -16.84 0.57
N HIS A 370 14.84 -18.12 0.82
CA HIS A 370 14.20 -18.98 -0.16
C HIS A 370 12.71 -19.12 0.16
N LEU A 371 11.86 -18.86 -0.82
CA LEU A 371 10.41 -18.99 -0.71
C LEU A 371 9.95 -20.28 -1.39
N ASP A 372 9.20 -21.10 -0.65
CA ASP A 372 8.50 -22.26 -1.15
C ASP A 372 7.01 -22.00 -1.16
N PHE A 373 6.45 -21.78 -2.36
CA PHE A 373 5.02 -21.59 -2.52
C PHE A 373 4.26 -22.89 -2.29
N LEU A 374 3.15 -22.84 -1.57
CA LEU A 374 2.27 -23.98 -1.42
C LEU A 374 1.76 -24.38 -2.81
N THR A 375 1.91 -25.67 -3.16
CA THR A 375 1.53 -26.17 -4.48
C THR A 375 0.45 -27.23 -4.39
N ARG A 376 -0.40 -27.29 -5.42
CA ARG A 376 -1.30 -28.42 -5.71
C ARG A 376 -0.57 -29.47 -6.55
N ALA A 377 -1.19 -30.63 -6.73
CA ALA A 377 -0.72 -31.61 -7.71
C ALA A 377 -0.42 -30.94 -9.06
N ARG A 378 0.71 -31.30 -9.70
CA ARG A 378 1.24 -30.75 -10.96
C ARG A 378 1.99 -29.40 -10.82
N GLY A 379 2.49 -29.05 -9.63
CA GLY A 379 3.40 -27.91 -9.42
C GLY A 379 2.77 -26.53 -9.49
N ARG A 380 1.45 -26.41 -9.64
CA ARG A 380 0.76 -25.11 -9.58
C ARG A 380 0.60 -24.70 -8.12
N TYR A 381 0.89 -23.43 -7.81
CA TYR A 381 0.73 -22.93 -6.47
C TYR A 381 -0.75 -22.84 -6.03
N VAL A 382 -0.96 -22.90 -4.73
CA VAL A 382 -2.28 -22.75 -4.11
C VAL A 382 -2.69 -21.29 -4.14
N THR A 383 -3.82 -20.99 -4.77
CA THR A 383 -4.42 -19.66 -4.75
C THR A 383 -5.21 -19.45 -3.47
N ILE A 384 -5.07 -18.27 -2.86
CA ILE A 384 -5.94 -17.84 -1.74
C ILE A 384 -7.29 -17.45 -2.35
N GLN A 385 -8.21 -18.40 -2.37
CA GLN A 385 -9.53 -18.26 -2.98
C GLN A 385 -10.60 -18.77 -2.01
N PRO A 386 -11.08 -17.93 -1.08
CA PRO A 386 -12.17 -18.33 -0.19
C PRO A 386 -13.46 -18.61 -0.96
N ALA A 387 -14.19 -19.64 -0.53
CA ALA A 387 -15.43 -20.03 -1.18
C ALA A 387 -16.47 -18.89 -1.15
N GLY A 388 -17.10 -18.62 -2.29
CA GLY A 388 -18.12 -17.58 -2.42
C GLY A 388 -17.59 -16.14 -2.48
N MET A 389 -16.28 -15.92 -2.40
CA MET A 389 -15.69 -14.59 -2.50
C MET A 389 -15.21 -14.28 -3.92
N ASN A 390 -15.39 -13.03 -4.33
CA ASN A 390 -14.80 -12.52 -5.56
C ASN A 390 -13.40 -11.98 -5.28
N MET A 391 -12.38 -12.76 -5.66
CA MET A 391 -10.98 -12.35 -5.59
C MET A 391 -10.60 -11.67 -6.92
N GLY A 392 -11.05 -10.43 -7.08
CA GLY A 392 -10.73 -9.59 -8.24
C GLY A 392 -9.41 -8.84 -8.07
N MET A 393 -9.09 -7.96 -9.01
CA MET A 393 -7.80 -7.25 -9.11
C MET A 393 -7.36 -6.49 -7.84
N ASN A 394 -8.30 -6.11 -6.96
CA ASN A 394 -8.00 -5.39 -5.71
C ASN A 394 -8.34 -6.22 -4.45
N ALA A 395 -8.69 -7.50 -4.62
CA ALA A 395 -8.86 -8.39 -3.49
C ALA A 395 -7.50 -8.98 -3.13
N VAL A 396 -7.09 -8.87 -1.87
CA VAL A 396 -5.76 -9.29 -1.42
C VAL A 396 -5.80 -9.82 0.01
N PRO A 397 -4.92 -10.78 0.35
CA PRO A 397 -4.73 -11.19 1.74
C PRO A 397 -3.99 -10.08 2.49
N VAL A 398 -4.54 -9.63 3.61
CA VAL A 398 -4.01 -8.46 4.33
C VAL A 398 -3.32 -8.82 5.65
N ALA A 399 -3.65 -9.95 6.25
CA ALA A 399 -3.01 -10.44 7.48
C ALA A 399 -3.14 -11.95 7.62
N GLY A 400 -2.18 -12.58 8.29
CA GLY A 400 -2.23 -13.98 8.71
C GLY A 400 -1.95 -14.11 10.20
N ILE A 401 -2.48 -15.14 10.83
CA ILE A 401 -2.21 -15.49 12.21
C ILE A 401 -2.40 -17.00 12.44
N SER A 402 -1.60 -17.56 13.35
CA SER A 402 -1.74 -18.94 13.82
C SER A 402 -2.26 -18.96 15.25
N LEU A 403 -3.33 -19.68 15.49
CA LEU A 403 -3.92 -19.85 16.81
C LEU A 403 -4.17 -21.33 17.07
N ASN A 404 -3.55 -21.88 18.11
CA ASN A 404 -3.68 -23.31 18.51
C ASN A 404 -3.45 -24.29 17.34
N GLY A 405 -2.43 -24.03 16.51
CA GLY A 405 -2.11 -24.84 15.33
C GLY A 405 -3.06 -24.65 14.15
N GLN A 406 -4.00 -23.71 14.22
CA GLN A 406 -4.89 -23.35 13.12
C GLN A 406 -4.47 -22.03 12.48
N MET A 407 -4.32 -22.03 11.18
CA MET A 407 -4.00 -20.83 10.39
C MET A 407 -5.27 -20.08 9.98
N TYR A 408 -5.26 -18.78 10.17
CA TYR A 408 -6.29 -17.85 9.70
C TYR A 408 -5.68 -16.78 8.82
N VAL A 409 -6.42 -16.38 7.78
CA VAL A 409 -6.02 -15.31 6.85
C VAL A 409 -7.17 -14.32 6.74
N ALA A 410 -6.89 -13.06 6.99
CA ALA A 410 -7.82 -11.98 6.69
C ALA A 410 -7.62 -11.54 5.24
N VAL A 411 -8.71 -11.45 4.50
CA VAL A 411 -8.72 -11.09 3.07
C VAL A 411 -9.58 -9.86 2.89
N ARG A 412 -9.06 -8.85 2.20
CA ARG A 412 -9.83 -7.72 1.72
C ARG A 412 -10.37 -8.05 0.33
N THR A 413 -11.64 -7.78 0.10
CA THR A 413 -12.29 -7.98 -1.18
C THR A 413 -13.22 -6.81 -1.52
N ASN A 414 -13.49 -6.61 -2.79
CA ASN A 414 -14.47 -5.64 -3.25
C ASN A 414 -15.29 -6.21 -4.40
N ASP A 415 -16.47 -5.65 -4.61
CA ASP A 415 -17.14 -5.77 -5.90
C ASP A 415 -16.43 -4.83 -6.88
N PRO A 416 -15.86 -5.32 -7.99
CA PRO A 416 -15.19 -4.49 -8.98
C PRO A 416 -16.07 -3.35 -9.54
N ARG A 417 -17.40 -3.49 -9.41
CA ARG A 417 -18.39 -2.53 -9.89
C ARG A 417 -18.78 -1.48 -8.85
N ASN A 418 -18.48 -1.72 -7.57
CA ASN A 418 -18.88 -0.83 -6.50
C ASN A 418 -17.88 -0.86 -5.34
N ARG A 419 -16.99 0.13 -5.26
CA ARG A 419 -16.01 0.27 -4.19
C ARG A 419 -16.65 0.49 -2.81
N SER A 420 -17.89 0.97 -2.73
CA SER A 420 -18.59 1.14 -1.45
C SER A 420 -18.94 -0.18 -0.77
N THR A 421 -18.75 -1.32 -1.46
CA THR A 421 -18.92 -2.67 -0.91
C THR A 421 -17.61 -3.31 -0.46
N GLU A 422 -16.53 -2.56 -0.46
CA GLU A 422 -15.22 -3.06 0.00
C GLU A 422 -15.30 -3.49 1.46
N HIS A 423 -14.87 -4.71 1.73
CA HIS A 423 -14.93 -5.31 3.06
C HIS A 423 -13.78 -6.28 3.30
N SER A 424 -13.48 -6.55 4.55
CA SER A 424 -12.54 -7.58 4.98
C SER A 424 -13.26 -8.78 5.58
N VAL A 425 -12.72 -9.96 5.32
CA VAL A 425 -13.29 -11.25 5.73
C VAL A 425 -12.21 -12.06 6.42
N LEU A 426 -12.55 -12.65 7.56
CA LEU A 426 -11.73 -13.67 8.20
C LEU A 426 -11.95 -15.00 7.50
N THR A 427 -10.85 -15.68 7.14
CA THR A 427 -10.89 -17.01 6.56
C THR A 427 -10.06 -17.99 7.37
N LYS A 428 -10.42 -19.26 7.33
CA LYS A 428 -9.74 -20.38 7.96
C LYS A 428 -9.09 -21.24 6.89
N PHE A 429 -7.80 -21.49 7.02
CA PHE A 429 -7.08 -22.36 6.11
C PHE A 429 -7.14 -23.80 6.59
N THR A 430 -7.55 -24.70 5.69
CA THR A 430 -7.49 -26.16 5.87
C THR A 430 -6.62 -26.77 4.80
N PRO A 431 -5.53 -27.45 5.15
CA PRO A 431 -4.69 -28.15 4.19
C PRO A 431 -5.49 -29.12 3.32
N PRO A 432 -5.12 -29.37 2.05
CA PRO A 432 -3.92 -28.79 1.43
C PRO A 432 -4.12 -27.40 0.81
N ALA A 433 -5.36 -26.88 0.66
CA ALA A 433 -5.58 -25.68 -0.15
C ALA A 433 -6.97 -25.05 0.01
N THR A 434 -7.67 -25.26 1.11
CA THR A 434 -9.04 -24.76 1.31
C THR A 434 -9.02 -23.54 2.22
N PHE A 435 -9.62 -22.43 1.76
CA PHE A 435 -9.90 -21.25 2.56
C PHE A 435 -11.40 -21.13 2.77
N GLU A 436 -11.84 -21.31 4.02
CA GLU A 436 -13.24 -21.20 4.40
C GLU A 436 -13.51 -19.76 4.86
N SER A 437 -14.55 -19.12 4.32
CA SER A 437 -14.98 -17.80 4.77
C SER A 437 -15.76 -17.94 6.08
N LEU A 438 -15.30 -17.28 7.14
CA LEU A 438 -15.92 -17.36 8.47
C LEU A 438 -16.87 -16.19 8.73
N ARG A 439 -16.37 -14.95 8.61
CA ARG A 439 -17.16 -13.75 8.89
C ARG A 439 -16.58 -12.51 8.20
N THR A 440 -17.41 -11.52 7.96
CA THR A 440 -16.97 -10.15 7.66
C THR A 440 -16.41 -9.52 8.93
N ILE A 441 -15.24 -8.90 8.81
CA ILE A 441 -14.61 -8.16 9.91
C ILE A 441 -15.08 -6.71 9.90
N SER A 442 -14.97 -6.04 8.75
CA SER A 442 -15.26 -4.61 8.58
C SER A 442 -15.66 -4.32 7.14
N GLN A 443 -16.45 -3.26 6.91
CA GLN A 443 -16.97 -2.90 5.59
C GLN A 443 -17.11 -1.38 5.40
N LEU A 444 -16.72 -0.86 4.21
CA LEU A 444 -16.98 0.54 3.84
C LEU A 444 -18.49 0.85 3.73
N PRO A 445 -18.88 2.13 3.93
CA PRO A 445 -18.01 3.32 4.06
C PRO A 445 -17.48 3.58 5.48
N SER A 446 -18.00 2.93 6.50
CA SER A 446 -17.64 3.18 7.91
C SER A 446 -16.53 2.24 8.44
N GLY A 447 -16.16 1.24 7.66
CA GLY A 447 -15.18 0.23 8.05
C GLY A 447 -13.79 0.80 8.28
N ARG A 448 -13.15 0.37 9.38
CA ARG A 448 -11.83 0.83 9.84
C ARG A 448 -10.78 -0.28 9.86
N PHE A 449 -11.17 -1.50 9.48
CA PHE A 449 -10.31 -2.70 9.49
C PHE A 449 -10.36 -3.42 8.13
N LEU A 450 -10.16 -2.65 7.03
CA LEU A 450 -10.10 -3.20 5.66
C LEU A 450 -8.74 -3.82 5.37
N LYS A 451 -7.68 -3.11 5.76
CA LYS A 451 -6.31 -3.60 5.82
C LYS A 451 -5.92 -3.68 7.28
N MET A 452 -5.21 -4.73 7.67
CA MET A 452 -4.96 -4.97 9.08
C MET A 452 -3.65 -5.72 9.34
N SER A 453 -3.22 -5.62 10.58
CA SER A 453 -2.20 -6.47 11.19
C SER A 453 -2.80 -7.19 12.39
N LEU A 454 -2.52 -8.47 12.52
CA LEU A 454 -3.03 -9.33 13.58
C LEU A 454 -1.88 -9.78 14.48
N HIS A 455 -2.08 -9.71 15.79
CA HIS A 455 -1.10 -10.23 16.75
C HIS A 455 -1.81 -10.80 17.99
N ALA A 456 -1.30 -11.90 18.50
CA ALA A 456 -1.77 -12.42 19.80
C ALA A 456 -1.32 -11.50 20.94
N GLN A 457 -2.14 -11.34 21.96
CA GLN A 457 -1.76 -10.59 23.16
C GLN A 457 -0.48 -11.19 23.76
N PRO A 458 0.57 -10.40 23.98
CA PRO A 458 1.78 -10.88 24.65
C PRO A 458 1.51 -11.38 26.06
N GLU A 459 2.20 -12.42 26.47
CA GLU A 459 2.08 -12.96 27.82
C GLU A 459 2.42 -11.89 28.88
N GLY A 460 1.59 -11.77 29.88
CA GLY A 460 1.75 -10.79 30.97
C GLY A 460 1.40 -9.35 30.60
N ALA A 461 0.93 -9.07 29.38
CA ALA A 461 0.51 -7.73 28.99
C ALA A 461 -0.72 -7.28 29.79
N ALA A 462 -0.65 -6.07 30.37
CA ALA A 462 -1.67 -5.48 31.21
C ALA A 462 -2.54 -4.44 30.47
N GLY A 463 -3.62 -3.97 31.10
CA GLY A 463 -4.47 -2.90 30.57
C GLY A 463 -5.61 -3.38 29.68
N PHE A 464 -5.76 -4.67 29.45
CA PHE A 464 -6.87 -5.24 28.71
C PHE A 464 -8.08 -5.47 29.62
N PRO A 465 -9.31 -5.42 29.06
CA PRO A 465 -10.52 -5.76 29.82
C PRO A 465 -10.52 -7.25 30.24
N PRO A 466 -11.33 -7.66 31.21
CA PRO A 466 -11.51 -9.09 31.54
C PRO A 466 -12.04 -9.88 30.34
N GLY A 467 -11.63 -11.18 30.23
CA GLY A 467 -12.11 -12.08 29.17
C GLY A 467 -11.09 -12.47 28.11
N GLY A 468 -9.80 -12.01 28.26
CA GLY A 468 -8.69 -12.46 27.41
C GLY A 468 -8.21 -13.88 27.68
N PRO A 469 -7.19 -14.38 26.95
CA PRO A 469 -6.31 -13.60 26.08
C PRO A 469 -7.01 -13.10 24.81
N TYR A 470 -6.46 -12.03 24.25
CA TYR A 470 -7.04 -11.34 23.09
C TYR A 470 -6.16 -11.50 21.83
N ILE A 471 -6.82 -11.44 20.66
CA ILE A 471 -6.17 -11.12 19.40
C ILE A 471 -6.35 -9.63 19.17
N LEU A 472 -5.23 -8.95 18.95
CA LEU A 472 -5.16 -7.54 18.63
C LEU A 472 -5.24 -7.36 17.12
N MET A 473 -6.05 -6.42 16.69
CA MET A 473 -6.25 -6.07 15.28
C MET A 473 -5.98 -4.57 15.13
N TRP A 474 -4.87 -4.19 14.51
CA TRP A 474 -4.70 -2.83 14.03
C TRP A 474 -5.18 -2.76 12.59
N GLY A 475 -5.87 -1.70 12.23
CA GLY A 475 -6.46 -1.61 10.91
C GLY A 475 -6.55 -0.19 10.37
N THR A 476 -6.67 -0.10 9.04
CA THR A 476 -7.01 1.11 8.30
C THR A 476 -8.31 0.88 7.53
N GLY A 477 -9.05 1.97 7.28
CA GLY A 477 -10.27 1.97 6.47
C GLY A 477 -9.98 2.07 4.97
N ALA A 478 -10.54 3.09 4.31
CA ALA A 478 -10.29 3.33 2.90
C ALA A 478 -8.79 3.54 2.62
N TYR A 479 -8.31 2.93 1.55
CA TYR A 479 -6.88 2.88 1.23
C TYR A 479 -6.29 4.26 1.02
N ARG A 480 -5.31 4.64 1.87
CA ARG A 480 -4.64 5.95 1.86
C ARG A 480 -5.55 7.14 2.16
N GLU A 481 -6.68 6.87 2.81
CA GLU A 481 -7.65 7.85 3.27
C GLU A 481 -8.09 7.54 4.70
N SER A 482 -7.18 7.01 5.53
CA SER A 482 -7.49 6.51 6.86
C SER A 482 -6.39 6.79 7.86
N ASP A 483 -6.78 6.86 9.12
CA ASP A 483 -5.93 6.70 10.30
C ASP A 483 -5.73 5.22 10.62
N ALA A 484 -4.88 4.90 11.62
CA ALA A 484 -4.80 3.56 12.19
C ALA A 484 -5.68 3.44 13.43
N TYR A 485 -6.42 2.34 13.52
CA TYR A 485 -7.34 1.99 14.61
C TYR A 485 -6.93 0.69 15.28
N LEU A 486 -7.45 0.42 16.48
CA LEU A 486 -7.21 -0.82 17.22
C LEU A 486 -8.53 -1.44 17.66
N ALA A 487 -8.66 -2.75 17.45
CA ALA A 487 -9.68 -3.59 18.04
C ALA A 487 -9.04 -4.81 18.71
N ILE A 488 -9.79 -5.41 19.63
CA ILE A 488 -9.42 -6.66 20.28
C ILE A 488 -10.59 -7.64 20.21
N VAL A 489 -10.28 -8.92 20.06
CA VAL A 489 -11.28 -9.99 20.09
C VAL A 489 -10.77 -11.11 21.00
N PRO A 490 -11.60 -11.66 21.92
CA PRO A 490 -11.15 -12.80 22.74
C PRO A 490 -10.67 -13.94 21.84
N ALA A 491 -9.50 -14.48 22.10
CA ALA A 491 -8.90 -15.52 21.25
C ALA A 491 -9.80 -16.76 21.09
N ALA A 492 -10.55 -17.12 22.14
CA ALA A 492 -11.53 -18.21 22.10
C ALA A 492 -12.76 -17.89 21.20
N GLN A 493 -12.98 -16.62 20.84
CA GLN A 493 -14.09 -16.17 20.02
C GLN A 493 -13.61 -15.57 18.67
N PHE A 494 -12.36 -15.83 18.29
CA PHE A 494 -11.77 -15.23 17.11
C PHE A 494 -12.53 -15.54 15.81
N GLU A 495 -12.99 -16.78 15.66
CA GLU A 495 -13.77 -17.21 14.49
C GLU A 495 -15.13 -16.49 14.40
N SER A 496 -15.87 -16.42 15.49
CA SER A 496 -17.19 -15.76 15.52
C SER A 496 -17.12 -14.24 15.58
N GLY A 497 -16.03 -13.69 16.15
CA GLY A 497 -15.89 -12.27 16.44
C GLY A 497 -16.70 -11.78 17.63
N THR A 498 -17.36 -12.69 18.36
CA THR A 498 -18.15 -12.35 19.55
C THR A 498 -17.25 -11.68 20.59
N GLY A 499 -17.72 -10.57 21.18
CA GLY A 499 -16.95 -9.83 22.19
C GLY A 499 -15.79 -9.00 21.61
N THR A 500 -15.80 -8.74 20.28
CA THR A 500 -14.88 -7.75 19.68
C THR A 500 -15.14 -6.41 20.35
N ARG A 501 -14.04 -5.71 20.71
CA ARG A 501 -14.08 -4.37 21.30
C ARG A 501 -13.11 -3.46 20.57
N TYR A 502 -13.53 -2.21 20.41
CA TYR A 502 -12.83 -1.18 19.68
C TYR A 502 -12.27 -0.14 20.63
N PHE A 503 -11.02 0.26 20.45
CA PHE A 503 -10.40 1.29 21.25
C PHE A 503 -11.13 2.63 21.06
N ALA A 504 -11.71 3.16 22.15
CA ALA A 504 -12.53 4.37 22.16
C ALA A 504 -11.85 5.55 22.88
N GLY A 505 -10.50 5.57 22.86
CA GLY A 505 -9.69 6.61 23.51
C GLY A 505 -9.22 6.21 24.91
N LEU A 506 -8.62 7.16 25.63
CA LEU A 506 -8.16 6.99 27.00
C LEU A 506 -9.14 7.64 27.98
N ASP A 507 -9.18 7.15 29.19
CA ASP A 507 -9.88 7.81 30.31
C ASP A 507 -8.98 8.90 30.95
N ALA A 508 -9.49 9.54 32.00
CA ALA A 508 -8.74 10.59 32.73
C ALA A 508 -7.48 10.07 33.45
N ALA A 509 -7.40 8.76 33.71
CA ALA A 509 -6.24 8.10 34.30
C ALA A 509 -5.25 7.57 33.26
N GLY A 510 -5.55 7.73 31.95
CA GLY A 510 -4.73 7.24 30.86
C GLY A 510 -4.97 5.76 30.53
N ALA A 511 -5.99 5.13 31.09
CA ALA A 511 -6.36 3.75 30.77
C ALA A 511 -7.25 3.69 29.50
N PRO A 512 -7.13 2.60 28.68
CA PRO A 512 -7.89 2.48 27.44
C PRO A 512 -9.37 2.26 27.72
N LYS A 513 -10.23 3.00 27.02
CA LYS A 513 -11.66 2.77 26.92
C LYS A 513 -11.97 1.89 25.72
N TRP A 514 -12.97 1.04 25.89
CA TRP A 514 -13.39 0.10 24.86
C TRP A 514 -14.89 0.25 24.58
N SER A 515 -15.27 0.18 23.30
CA SER A 515 -16.65 0.15 22.81
C SER A 515 -16.93 -1.15 22.08
N ASP A 516 -18.17 -1.59 22.10
CA ASP A 516 -18.64 -2.73 21.30
C ASP A 516 -18.99 -2.33 19.85
N ALA A 517 -19.01 -1.03 19.54
CA ALA A 517 -19.32 -0.51 18.20
C ALA A 517 -18.06 -0.02 17.47
N GLU A 518 -17.81 -0.50 16.23
CA GLU A 518 -16.72 -0.07 15.38
C GLU A 518 -16.75 1.45 15.11
N ALA A 519 -17.95 2.02 15.01
CA ALA A 519 -18.15 3.45 14.78
C ALA A 519 -17.53 4.35 15.87
N ASP A 520 -17.40 3.85 17.09
CA ASP A 520 -16.83 4.58 18.22
C ASP A 520 -15.30 4.50 18.28
N ALA A 521 -14.68 3.68 17.41
CA ALA A 521 -13.22 3.52 17.43
C ALA A 521 -12.51 4.87 17.23
N GLN A 522 -11.57 5.16 18.11
CA GLN A 522 -10.70 6.31 18.01
C GLN A 522 -9.36 5.90 17.41
N PRO A 523 -8.71 6.76 16.60
CA PRO A 523 -7.43 6.43 16.02
C PRO A 523 -6.35 6.30 17.10
N VAL A 524 -5.50 5.29 16.95
CA VAL A 524 -4.26 5.12 17.72
C VAL A 524 -3.09 5.86 17.08
N VAL A 525 -3.09 6.00 15.76
CA VAL A 525 -2.19 6.88 14.99
C VAL A 525 -3.04 7.73 14.06
N LYS A 526 -2.89 9.06 14.14
CA LYS A 526 -3.56 10.04 13.29
C LYS A 526 -2.63 10.46 12.16
N ASP A 527 -3.01 10.16 10.93
CA ASP A 527 -2.27 10.56 9.72
C ASP A 527 -3.22 10.94 8.58
N GLY A 528 -4.34 10.25 8.46
CA GLY A 528 -5.35 10.45 7.41
C GLY A 528 -4.97 9.88 6.05
N THR A 529 -3.74 9.37 5.88
CA THR A 529 -3.25 8.89 4.56
C THR A 529 -2.55 7.54 4.61
N LEU A 530 -2.80 6.76 5.67
CA LEU A 530 -2.16 5.46 5.85
C LEU A 530 -2.65 4.46 4.79
N GLY A 531 -1.69 3.77 4.21
CA GLY A 531 -1.92 2.64 3.31
C GLY A 531 -1.87 1.30 4.03
N ASP A 532 -0.95 0.44 3.61
CA ASP A 532 -0.68 -0.82 4.28
C ASP A 532 0.10 -0.59 5.57
N LEU A 533 -0.18 -1.42 6.58
CA LEU A 533 0.51 -1.37 7.87
C LEU A 533 0.86 -2.76 8.37
N SER A 534 1.93 -2.86 9.14
CA SER A 534 2.26 -4.03 9.95
C SER A 534 2.61 -3.62 11.37
N VAL A 535 2.13 -4.38 12.34
CA VAL A 535 2.43 -4.17 13.76
C VAL A 535 2.97 -5.46 14.34
N THR A 536 4.11 -5.35 15.04
CA THR A 536 4.77 -6.49 15.66
C THR A 536 5.25 -6.16 17.07
N TRP A 537 5.48 -7.19 17.89
CA TRP A 537 5.98 -7.06 19.24
C TRP A 537 7.50 -7.29 19.29
N CYS A 538 8.26 -6.25 19.58
CA CYS A 538 9.69 -6.38 19.84
C CYS A 538 9.92 -6.82 21.29
N LYS A 539 10.02 -8.12 21.49
CA LYS A 539 10.18 -8.74 22.81
C LYS A 539 11.41 -8.23 23.57
N ASP A 540 12.51 -8.02 22.87
CA ASP A 540 13.79 -7.59 23.46
C ASP A 540 13.71 -6.20 24.10
N LEU A 541 12.83 -5.35 23.59
CA LEU A 541 12.66 -3.97 24.05
C LEU A 541 11.36 -3.75 24.83
N GLY A 542 10.42 -4.70 24.77
CA GLY A 542 9.07 -4.50 25.33
C GLY A 542 8.29 -3.39 24.61
N LEU A 543 8.45 -3.31 23.28
CA LEU A 543 7.84 -2.27 22.45
C LEU A 543 7.02 -2.88 21.31
N TRP A 544 5.89 -2.25 21.01
CA TRP A 544 5.19 -2.42 19.77
C TRP A 544 5.83 -1.57 18.70
N LEU A 545 6.05 -2.15 17.53
CA LEU A 545 6.59 -1.48 16.34
C LEU A 545 5.47 -1.46 15.28
N MET A 546 5.13 -0.30 14.77
CA MET A 546 4.18 -0.13 13.66
C MET A 546 4.92 0.45 12.47
N MET A 547 4.97 -0.28 11.36
CA MET A 547 5.52 0.18 10.10
C MET A 547 4.40 0.33 9.09
N TYR A 548 4.41 1.41 8.31
CA TYR A 548 3.34 1.76 7.38
C TYR A 548 3.81 2.65 6.24
N ASP A 549 3.10 2.62 5.10
CA ASP A 549 3.28 3.61 4.05
C ASP A 549 2.33 4.79 4.25
N ARG A 550 2.85 6.01 4.05
CA ARG A 550 2.12 7.25 4.21
C ARG A 550 2.31 8.21 3.04
N ARG A 551 1.30 9.07 2.81
CA ARG A 551 1.30 10.08 1.75
C ARG A 551 1.46 11.50 2.26
N THR A 552 1.22 11.76 3.55
CA THR A 552 1.56 13.03 4.20
C THR A 552 3.08 13.18 4.32
N ALA A 553 3.56 14.41 4.22
CA ALA A 553 5.00 14.69 4.38
C ALA A 553 5.49 14.42 5.82
N PRO A 554 6.65 13.78 5.98
CA PRO A 554 7.48 13.18 4.95
C PRO A 554 6.86 11.89 4.39
N MET A 555 6.71 11.79 3.04
CA MET A 555 6.14 10.64 2.36
C MET A 555 7.12 9.47 2.31
N GLY A 556 6.62 8.26 2.46
CA GLY A 556 7.41 7.04 2.34
C GLY A 556 7.00 5.97 3.35
N ILE A 557 7.94 5.08 3.66
CA ILE A 557 7.77 4.07 4.70
C ILE A 557 8.20 4.66 6.04
N ALA A 558 7.29 4.69 7.00
CA ALA A 558 7.53 5.22 8.33
C ALA A 558 7.40 4.12 9.40
N LEU A 559 8.09 4.34 10.51
CA LEU A 559 8.04 3.53 11.72
C LEU A 559 7.60 4.41 12.89
N SER A 560 6.65 3.91 13.66
CA SER A 560 6.31 4.40 15.00
C SER A 560 6.40 3.27 16.01
N TYR A 561 6.65 3.57 17.28
CA TYR A 561 6.73 2.58 18.35
C TYR A 561 5.95 3.02 19.58
N SER A 562 5.51 2.05 20.38
CA SER A 562 4.79 2.30 21.63
C SER A 562 4.99 1.17 22.65
N ARG A 563 4.84 1.49 23.94
CA ARG A 563 4.86 0.49 25.03
C ARG A 563 3.54 -0.25 25.16
N THR A 564 2.47 0.35 24.73
CA THR A 564 1.12 -0.24 24.77
C THR A 564 0.50 -0.27 23.38
N PRO A 565 -0.38 -1.24 23.08
CA PRO A 565 -0.95 -1.37 21.74
C PRO A 565 -1.85 -0.19 21.31
N TRP A 566 -2.32 0.58 22.28
CA TRP A 566 -3.15 1.77 22.05
C TRP A 566 -2.37 3.09 22.07
N GLY A 567 -1.06 3.04 22.30
CA GLY A 567 -0.23 4.25 22.37
C GLY A 567 -0.02 4.78 23.81
N PRO A 568 0.56 5.98 23.97
CA PRO A 568 0.90 6.86 22.87
C PRO A 568 1.99 6.28 21.95
N TRP A 569 1.77 6.42 20.65
CA TRP A 569 2.77 6.06 19.64
C TRP A 569 3.76 7.20 19.46
N SER A 570 5.02 6.88 19.19
CA SER A 570 6.02 7.87 18.85
C SER A 570 5.67 8.63 17.57
N GLU A 571 6.27 9.83 17.40
CA GLU A 571 6.24 10.48 16.10
C GLU A 571 6.78 9.56 15.01
N PRO A 572 6.23 9.63 13.79
CA PRO A 572 6.66 8.79 12.69
C PRO A 572 8.09 9.11 12.26
N GLN A 573 8.95 8.10 12.21
CA GLN A 573 10.30 8.19 11.68
C GLN A 573 10.33 7.61 10.28
N LEU A 574 10.77 8.41 9.30
CA LEU A 574 10.87 7.96 7.91
C LEU A 574 12.06 7.01 7.77
N VAL A 575 11.82 5.72 7.59
CA VAL A 575 12.87 4.70 7.45
C VAL A 575 13.23 4.41 5.99
N PHE A 576 12.33 4.71 5.05
CA PHE A 576 12.60 4.58 3.62
C PHE A 576 11.79 5.55 2.77
N ASN A 577 12.47 6.19 1.84
CA ASN A 577 11.89 6.95 0.73
C ASN A 577 12.68 6.68 -0.54
N ALA A 578 12.01 6.36 -1.65
CA ALA A 578 12.67 5.94 -2.88
C ALA A 578 13.65 6.98 -3.47
N VAL A 579 13.38 8.26 -3.27
CA VAL A 579 14.26 9.36 -3.72
C VAL A 579 15.46 9.51 -2.77
N VAL A 580 15.18 9.68 -1.48
CA VAL A 580 16.19 9.96 -0.45
C VAL A 580 17.18 8.80 -0.32
N ASN A 581 16.70 7.55 -0.33
CA ASN A 581 17.55 6.35 -0.25
C ASN A 581 18.16 5.95 -1.59
N GLY A 582 18.00 6.77 -2.64
CA GLY A 582 18.62 6.52 -3.95
C GLY A 582 18.16 5.22 -4.62
N ALA A 583 16.91 4.81 -4.39
CA ALA A 583 16.35 3.57 -4.93
C ALA A 583 15.88 3.71 -6.39
N LEU A 584 15.53 4.93 -6.79
CA LEU A 584 15.10 5.24 -8.15
C LEU A 584 16.24 5.07 -9.16
N GLY A 585 16.01 4.25 -10.19
CA GLY A 585 17.03 3.87 -11.17
C GLY A 585 18.05 2.85 -10.66
N LYS A 586 17.82 2.29 -9.45
CA LYS A 586 18.65 1.25 -8.84
C LYS A 586 17.89 -0.08 -8.70
N PHE A 587 16.74 -0.07 -8.05
CA PHE A 587 15.82 -1.20 -7.99
C PHE A 587 14.33 -0.79 -8.11
N ILE A 588 14.07 0.49 -8.25
CA ILE A 588 12.75 1.08 -8.55
C ILE A 588 12.90 1.87 -9.85
N HIS A 589 12.09 1.55 -10.86
CA HIS A 589 12.16 2.15 -12.19
C HIS A 589 11.88 3.65 -12.16
N ASN A 590 12.72 4.41 -12.90
CA ASN A 590 12.54 5.85 -13.08
C ASN A 590 12.80 6.28 -14.52
N PRO A 591 11.80 6.22 -15.40
CA PRO A 591 11.94 6.56 -16.81
C PRO A 591 12.39 8.00 -17.07
N ARG A 592 12.18 8.91 -16.10
CA ARG A 592 12.58 10.32 -16.22
C ARG A 592 14.08 10.54 -15.98
N ALA A 593 14.67 9.77 -15.08
CA ALA A 593 16.08 9.91 -14.72
C ALA A 593 16.99 9.08 -15.65
N LYS A 594 16.55 7.88 -16.00
CA LYS A 594 17.29 6.94 -16.82
C LYS A 594 16.33 6.12 -17.66
N PRO A 595 15.95 6.56 -18.86
CA PRO A 595 15.20 5.73 -19.80
C PRO A 595 15.98 4.43 -20.06
N ASN A 596 15.26 3.31 -20.14
CA ASN A 596 15.86 1.97 -20.35
C ASN A 596 16.88 1.60 -19.26
N ASP A 597 16.54 1.83 -17.98
CA ASP A 597 17.39 1.43 -16.85
C ASP A 597 17.44 -0.11 -16.63
N GLY A 598 16.66 -0.88 -17.41
CA GLY A 598 16.52 -2.33 -17.30
C GLY A 598 15.67 -2.78 -16.11
N LEU A 599 15.05 -1.85 -15.40
CA LEU A 599 14.23 -2.14 -14.23
C LEU A 599 12.76 -2.30 -14.57
N ALA A 600 12.28 -1.76 -15.70
CA ALA A 600 10.89 -1.79 -16.09
C ALA A 600 10.29 -3.21 -16.09
N GLY A 601 9.03 -3.31 -15.63
CA GLY A 601 8.22 -4.53 -15.57
C GLY A 601 8.72 -5.63 -14.61
N PRO A 602 7.87 -6.58 -14.25
CA PRO A 602 6.42 -6.57 -14.51
C PRO A 602 5.74 -5.38 -13.83
N VAL A 603 4.54 -5.02 -14.27
CA VAL A 603 3.69 -4.01 -13.61
C VAL A 603 2.30 -4.58 -13.39
N HIS A 604 1.67 -4.19 -12.27
CA HIS A 604 0.29 -4.56 -11.97
C HIS A 604 -0.67 -3.67 -12.78
N MET A 605 -0.76 -3.96 -14.09
CA MET A 605 -1.67 -3.26 -15.00
C MET A 605 -2.35 -4.26 -15.94
N PRO A 606 -3.58 -4.01 -16.38
CA PRO A 606 -4.19 -4.83 -17.43
C PRO A 606 -3.29 -4.85 -18.66
N ARG A 607 -3.12 -6.02 -19.24
CA ARG A 607 -2.10 -6.38 -20.25
C ARG A 607 -1.95 -5.47 -21.48
N ASN A 608 -2.80 -4.45 -21.66
CA ASN A 608 -2.86 -3.67 -22.90
C ASN A 608 -2.74 -2.14 -22.73
N GLU A 609 -2.43 -1.60 -21.55
CA GLU A 609 -2.73 -0.18 -21.32
C GLU A 609 -1.56 0.73 -20.93
N ALA A 610 -0.43 0.21 -20.46
CA ALA A 610 0.74 1.04 -20.25
C ALA A 610 2.02 0.27 -20.62
N ASP A 611 2.90 0.91 -21.37
CA ASP A 611 4.26 0.46 -21.55
C ASP A 611 4.99 0.58 -20.20
N PRO A 612 5.47 -0.54 -19.61
CA PRO A 612 6.20 -0.52 -18.35
C PRO A 612 7.35 0.49 -18.32
N GLU A 613 7.99 0.73 -19.48
CA GLU A 613 9.08 1.72 -19.60
C GLU A 613 8.63 3.16 -19.34
N THR A 614 7.33 3.44 -19.34
CA THR A 614 6.77 4.78 -19.09
C THR A 614 6.25 4.98 -17.66
N VAL A 615 6.10 3.91 -16.88
CA VAL A 615 5.52 3.94 -15.54
C VAL A 615 6.59 4.14 -14.49
N ILE A 616 6.56 5.28 -13.80
CA ILE A 616 7.46 5.51 -12.67
C ILE A 616 7.14 4.55 -11.52
N GLY A 617 8.17 3.95 -10.95
CA GLY A 617 8.06 3.05 -9.81
C GLY A 617 7.83 3.78 -8.48
N GLY A 618 7.45 3.03 -7.48
CA GLY A 618 7.26 3.50 -6.11
C GLY A 618 7.39 2.36 -5.11
N ALA A 619 7.41 2.68 -3.82
CA ALA A 619 7.48 1.71 -2.73
C ALA A 619 6.22 1.83 -1.84
N TYR A 620 5.75 0.69 -1.32
CA TYR A 620 4.55 0.60 -0.47
C TYR A 620 4.51 -0.74 0.27
N ALA A 621 3.49 -0.95 1.09
CA ALA A 621 3.17 -2.20 1.77
C ALA A 621 4.37 -2.80 2.54
N PRO A 622 4.86 -2.12 3.59
CA PRO A 622 5.92 -2.66 4.43
C PRO A 622 5.35 -3.65 5.43
N TYR A 623 5.93 -4.86 5.52
CA TYR A 623 5.55 -5.86 6.51
C TYR A 623 6.78 -6.36 7.27
N VAL A 624 6.84 -6.06 8.57
CA VAL A 624 7.93 -6.49 9.44
C VAL A 624 7.92 -8.00 9.60
N VAL A 625 9.08 -8.63 9.44
CA VAL A 625 9.27 -10.06 9.71
C VAL A 625 9.79 -10.20 11.14
N GLU A 626 8.89 -10.52 12.06
CA GLU A 626 9.17 -10.52 13.51
C GLU A 626 10.34 -11.42 13.89
N ARG A 627 10.40 -12.66 13.40
CA ARG A 627 11.46 -13.62 13.74
C ARG A 627 12.87 -13.16 13.39
N TRP A 628 13.02 -12.26 12.43
CA TRP A 628 14.32 -11.75 12.00
C TRP A 628 14.71 -10.45 12.69
N THR A 629 13.72 -9.72 13.26
CA THR A 629 13.98 -8.47 13.98
C THR A 629 14.76 -8.73 15.25
N LYS A 630 15.95 -8.13 15.41
CA LYS A 630 16.93 -8.48 16.44
C LYS A 630 17.58 -7.25 17.04
N LEU A 631 17.65 -7.22 18.37
CA LEU A 631 18.47 -6.28 19.12
C LEU A 631 19.93 -6.75 19.13
N ARG A 632 20.85 -5.90 18.67
CA ARG A 632 22.31 -6.12 18.66
C ARG A 632 23.00 -5.02 19.47
N GLY A 633 23.22 -5.25 20.75
CA GLY A 633 23.77 -4.22 21.64
C GLY A 633 22.79 -3.06 21.81
N SER A 634 23.15 -1.87 21.34
CA SER A 634 22.31 -0.68 21.34
C SER A 634 21.63 -0.41 19.98
N GLU A 635 21.64 -1.36 19.07
CA GLU A 635 21.04 -1.21 17.73
C GLU A 635 19.95 -2.26 17.52
N LEU A 636 18.81 -1.85 17.00
CA LEU A 636 17.72 -2.72 16.55
C LEU A 636 17.76 -2.86 15.04
N ASP A 637 18.03 -4.05 14.54
CA ASP A 637 17.89 -4.40 13.12
C ASP A 637 16.46 -4.87 12.87
N ILE A 638 15.71 -4.15 12.05
CA ILE A 638 14.34 -4.49 11.63
C ILE A 638 14.41 -4.99 10.18
N TYR A 639 13.87 -6.19 9.95
CA TYR A 639 13.74 -6.78 8.63
C TYR A 639 12.28 -6.75 8.20
N TYR A 640 12.03 -6.34 6.97
CA TYR A 640 10.66 -6.21 6.44
C TYR A 640 10.62 -6.45 4.93
N THR A 641 9.51 -6.99 4.47
CA THR A 641 9.19 -7.01 3.05
C THR A 641 8.65 -5.64 2.64
N MET A 642 8.88 -5.26 1.40
CA MET A 642 8.37 -4.02 0.83
C MET A 642 8.03 -4.26 -0.64
N SER A 643 6.87 -3.82 -1.06
CA SER A 643 6.45 -3.89 -2.46
C SER A 643 7.00 -2.73 -3.26
N THR A 644 7.32 -3.00 -4.52
CA THR A 644 7.61 -1.96 -5.52
C THR A 644 6.54 -1.97 -6.61
N LEU A 645 6.18 -0.79 -7.14
CA LEU A 645 5.17 -0.69 -8.19
C LEU A 645 5.72 -1.08 -9.56
N ASN A 646 6.95 -0.62 -9.84
CA ASN A 646 7.66 -0.95 -11.08
C ASN A 646 9.18 -1.03 -10.81
N PRO A 647 9.78 -2.22 -10.92
CA PRO A 647 9.14 -3.52 -11.21
C PRO A 647 8.13 -3.89 -10.13
N TYR A 648 7.09 -4.64 -10.49
CA TYR A 648 6.05 -5.10 -9.56
C TYR A 648 6.54 -6.37 -8.84
N VAL A 649 7.35 -6.15 -7.82
CA VAL A 649 7.99 -7.23 -7.05
C VAL A 649 8.02 -6.90 -5.56
N VAL A 650 8.29 -7.90 -4.76
CA VAL A 650 8.54 -7.75 -3.32
C VAL A 650 10.04 -7.87 -3.07
N VAL A 651 10.59 -6.94 -2.30
CA VAL A 651 11.98 -6.92 -1.87
C VAL A 651 12.09 -7.09 -0.37
N LEU A 652 13.17 -7.70 0.09
CA LEU A 652 13.54 -7.78 1.49
C LEU A 652 14.42 -6.58 1.85
N MET A 653 14.02 -5.85 2.86
CA MET A 653 14.68 -4.65 3.36
C MET A 653 15.16 -4.85 4.78
N LYS A 654 16.19 -4.11 5.15
CA LYS A 654 16.70 -3.98 6.52
C LYS A 654 16.83 -2.51 6.87
N SER A 655 16.32 -2.12 8.03
CA SER A 655 16.57 -0.81 8.64
C SER A 655 17.15 -0.97 10.03
N ARG A 656 18.09 -0.08 10.40
CA ARG A 656 18.77 -0.09 11.68
C ARG A 656 18.44 1.16 12.49
N LEU A 657 18.04 0.99 13.74
CA LEU A 657 17.69 2.06 14.67
C LEU A 657 18.57 1.97 15.91
N SER A 658 18.96 3.12 16.45
CA SER A 658 19.62 3.19 17.76
C SER A 658 18.60 3.07 18.89
N VAL A 659 19.00 2.42 19.97
CA VAL A 659 18.23 2.31 21.23
C VAL A 659 18.88 3.24 22.25
N GLU A 660 18.18 4.35 22.59
CA GLU A 660 18.63 5.42 23.48
C GLU A 660 17.91 5.43 24.84
#